data_1a8f5fa3c7d8e33f56870b3638dfbfe7
#
_entry.id   1a8f5fa3c7d8e33f56870b3638dfbfe7
#
_cell.length_a   1.000
_cell.length_b   1.000
_cell.length_c   1.000
_cell.angle_alpha   90.00
_cell.angle_beta   90.00
_cell.angle_gamma   90.00
#
_symmetry.space_group_name_H-M   'P 1'
#
loop_
_entity.id
_entity.type
_entity.pdbx_description
1 polymer ?
#
loop_
_entity_poly.entity_id
_entity_poly.type
_entity_poly.pdbx_seq_one_letter_code
_entity_poly.pdbx_strand_id
1 'polypeptide(L)'
;MTFDKFTIKAQEAIQSALDTAKRNGQQTIEPVHILAGVMDKGKDVTDYVLQKLGVNAQTVELSLQNEIKHLPKVSGGEPYFSPDSNKVLEKTLDISQKLGDDYVSIEPLLLALLQVGSTASRILKDAGCTEKKMLQAIQSLRQGQKVESQSGDENFQALSKYATNLVERARAGKLDPVIGRDEEIRRVLQILSRRTKNNPILIGEPGTGKTAIVEGLAERIVRGDVPENLKDKQLYSLDMGALVAGAKYKGEFEERLKSVIKEVTKAEGNIILFIDEIHTLVGAGGGEGAMDAANILKPALARGELRAIGATTLNEYQKYFEKDKALERRFQTVMVEEPDETDAISILRGLKERYENHHKVRIQDDACIAAVQLSERYITDRFLPDKAIDLMDEAAAKLRMERDSVPEELDELERQLKQKEIERESVKREVQPGATEKDPDLQKLNNIEREIAELQDKVKGFRAKWEAQKALVNKIQQDKQQIEQLKFDAERAEREGNYQLVAEIRYGKLQQIDADIKAIQKQLDQTQGGEKLIREEVTADDIAEVVSRWTGIPVTRMMQSERDKLLHLEEELHKRVIGQDEAITAVADAVRRSRAGLQDPKKPIASFIFLGTTGTGKTELAKALAEYLFDDETMMTRIDMSEYQEKFSVSRLIGAPPGYVGYDEGGQLTEAVRRKPYSVVLFDEIEKAHPDVFNILLQVLDDGRLTDNKGRTVNFKNTIIIMTSNLGSQYIQQQFEHISAANRAMVVEETKTKVMEILKKTIRPEFLNRIDETIMFQPLTKEEIAGVVTLQLDRVKAMLKPQGFDLEWTPEAVSYLCDKGYDPEFGARPVKRAIQHYVLNDLSKALLAGTVIRDKAITIDQSNGSLIFRNE
;
A
#
# COMPACT_ATOMS: atom_id res chain seq x y z
N MET A 1 -50.39 18.97 21.15
CA MET A 1 -50.18 17.58 20.73
C MET A 1 -48.81 17.12 21.14
N THR A 2 -48.67 16.04 21.86
CA THR A 2 -47.37 15.40 22.12
C THR A 2 -47.08 14.47 20.95
N PHE A 3 -45.86 14.57 20.38
CA PHE A 3 -45.46 13.76 19.21
C PHE A 3 -44.76 12.43 19.61
N ASP A 4 -44.97 11.99 20.87
CA ASP A 4 -44.35 10.79 21.43
C ASP A 4 -44.72 9.48 20.68
N LYS A 5 -45.85 9.49 19.99
CA LYS A 5 -46.34 8.37 19.16
C LYS A 5 -45.90 8.45 17.70
N PHE A 6 -45.08 9.42 17.33
CA PHE A 6 -44.51 9.53 16.00
C PHE A 6 -43.10 8.88 15.95
N THR A 7 -42.80 8.31 14.80
CA THR A 7 -41.43 7.82 14.56
C THR A 7 -40.43 9.00 14.56
N ILE A 8 -39.17 8.73 14.76
CA ILE A 8 -38.12 9.75 14.78
C ILE A 8 -38.13 10.56 13.48
N LYS A 9 -38.20 9.89 12.31
CA LYS A 9 -38.30 10.58 11.01
C LYS A 9 -39.53 11.42 10.84
N ALA A 10 -40.70 10.94 11.32
CA ALA A 10 -41.91 11.71 11.27
C ALA A 10 -41.87 12.94 12.19
N GLN A 11 -41.23 12.85 13.36
CA GLN A 11 -40.98 13.98 14.24
C GLN A 11 -40.02 14.99 13.60
N GLU A 12 -38.92 14.52 12.98
CA GLU A 12 -37.97 15.34 12.24
C GLU A 12 -38.64 16.06 11.04
N ALA A 13 -39.55 15.37 10.33
CA ALA A 13 -40.31 15.99 9.24
C ALA A 13 -41.22 17.12 9.73
N ILE A 14 -41.87 16.94 10.87
CA ILE A 14 -42.71 17.98 11.49
C ILE A 14 -41.82 19.13 11.99
N GLN A 15 -40.64 18.83 12.57
CA GLN A 15 -39.71 19.86 12.99
C GLN A 15 -39.15 20.64 11.79
N SER A 16 -38.82 19.97 10.69
CA SER A 16 -38.38 20.61 9.44
C SER A 16 -39.48 21.52 8.84
N ALA A 17 -40.75 21.15 8.96
CA ALA A 17 -41.86 21.99 8.58
C ALA A 17 -41.93 23.28 9.40
N LEU A 18 -41.74 23.20 10.72
CA LEU A 18 -41.67 24.33 11.62
C LEU A 18 -40.45 25.24 11.31
N ASP A 19 -39.30 24.68 11.08
CA ASP A 19 -38.07 25.40 10.73
C ASP A 19 -38.20 26.09 9.37
N THR A 20 -38.90 25.45 8.42
CA THR A 20 -39.19 26.04 7.09
C THR A 20 -40.11 27.23 7.20
N ALA A 21 -41.19 27.14 8.00
CA ALA A 21 -42.09 28.26 8.27
C ALA A 21 -41.34 29.43 8.94
N LYS A 22 -40.52 29.15 9.96
CA LYS A 22 -39.66 30.17 10.63
C LYS A 22 -38.70 30.88 9.68
N ARG A 23 -37.99 30.11 8.84
CA ARG A 23 -37.04 30.68 7.87
C ARG A 23 -37.67 31.59 6.85
N ASN A 24 -38.92 31.28 6.46
CA ASN A 24 -39.68 32.12 5.53
C ASN A 24 -40.44 33.27 6.19
N GLY A 25 -40.37 33.44 7.51
CA GLY A 25 -41.08 34.49 8.25
C GLY A 25 -42.59 34.26 8.29
N GLN A 26 -43.02 33.02 8.34
CA GLN A 26 -44.46 32.61 8.34
C GLN A 26 -44.85 32.11 9.72
N GLN A 27 -45.88 32.69 10.28
CA GLN A 27 -46.34 32.36 11.64
C GLN A 27 -47.24 31.12 11.65
N THR A 28 -47.89 30.79 10.53
CA THR A 28 -48.81 29.67 10.42
C THR A 28 -48.15 28.50 9.68
N ILE A 29 -48.07 27.34 10.30
CA ILE A 29 -47.57 26.10 9.67
C ILE A 29 -48.72 25.50 8.86
N GLU A 30 -48.66 25.66 7.56
CA GLU A 30 -49.64 25.11 6.61
C GLU A 30 -49.28 23.67 6.18
N PRO A 31 -50.21 22.85 5.65
CA PRO A 31 -49.93 21.50 5.16
C PRO A 31 -48.79 21.42 4.12
N VAL A 32 -48.52 22.48 3.37
CA VAL A 32 -47.41 22.59 2.43
C VAL A 32 -46.06 22.55 3.12
N HIS A 33 -45.97 23.11 4.35
CA HIS A 33 -44.73 23.00 5.15
C HIS A 33 -44.49 21.58 5.65
N ILE A 34 -45.59 20.88 6.07
CA ILE A 34 -45.51 19.49 6.49
C ILE A 34 -45.12 18.60 5.30
N LEU A 35 -45.65 18.83 4.12
CA LEU A 35 -45.25 18.11 2.91
C LEU A 35 -43.79 18.36 2.55
N ALA A 36 -43.33 19.60 2.67
CA ALA A 36 -41.92 19.93 2.45
C ALA A 36 -41.00 19.21 3.45
N GLY A 37 -41.41 19.15 4.74
CA GLY A 37 -40.68 18.41 5.76
C GLY A 37 -40.66 16.89 5.50
N VAL A 38 -41.77 16.34 5.04
CA VAL A 38 -41.91 14.91 4.66
C VAL A 38 -41.00 14.60 3.45
N MET A 39 -40.94 15.49 2.46
CA MET A 39 -40.05 15.30 1.31
C MET A 39 -38.55 15.49 1.66
N ASP A 40 -38.25 16.30 2.66
CA ASP A 40 -36.86 16.48 3.14
C ASP A 40 -36.38 15.31 4.01
N LYS A 41 -37.11 14.96 5.06
CA LYS A 41 -36.73 13.96 6.06
C LYS A 41 -37.22 12.56 5.75
N GLY A 42 -38.28 12.42 5.01
CA GLY A 42 -38.85 11.16 4.56
C GLY A 42 -38.52 10.81 3.11
N LYS A 43 -37.38 11.30 2.57
CA LYS A 43 -37.01 11.18 1.16
C LYS A 43 -37.06 9.75 0.65
N ASP A 44 -36.53 8.79 1.40
CA ASP A 44 -36.52 7.36 1.02
C ASP A 44 -37.94 6.80 0.73
N VAL A 45 -38.90 7.16 1.58
CA VAL A 45 -40.30 6.72 1.48
C VAL A 45 -41.03 7.49 0.38
N THR A 46 -40.80 8.81 0.33
CA THR A 46 -41.47 9.69 -0.65
C THR A 46 -41.02 9.42 -2.06
N ASP A 47 -39.69 9.27 -2.29
CA ASP A 47 -39.15 8.96 -3.61
C ASP A 47 -39.66 7.61 -4.11
N TYR A 48 -39.68 6.57 -3.27
CA TYR A 48 -40.23 5.26 -3.64
C TYR A 48 -41.71 5.36 -4.04
N VAL A 49 -42.53 6.01 -3.18
CA VAL A 49 -43.96 6.14 -3.42
C VAL A 49 -44.24 6.94 -4.71
N LEU A 50 -43.58 8.08 -4.90
CA LEU A 50 -43.71 8.92 -6.10
C LEU A 50 -43.24 8.21 -7.36
N GLN A 51 -42.13 7.50 -7.32
CA GLN A 51 -41.61 6.70 -8.43
C GLN A 51 -42.58 5.59 -8.84
N LYS A 52 -43.19 4.88 -7.86
CA LYS A 52 -44.19 3.86 -8.13
C LYS A 52 -45.49 4.44 -8.76
N LEU A 53 -45.79 5.69 -8.47
CA LEU A 53 -46.89 6.42 -9.09
C LEU A 53 -46.55 6.98 -10.48
N GLY A 54 -45.28 6.96 -10.88
CA GLY A 54 -44.78 7.60 -12.12
C GLY A 54 -44.69 9.13 -12.00
N VAL A 55 -44.53 9.65 -10.78
CA VAL A 55 -44.51 11.10 -10.49
C VAL A 55 -43.06 11.55 -10.29
N ASN A 56 -42.66 12.65 -10.91
CA ASN A 56 -41.33 13.20 -10.69
C ASN A 56 -41.29 14.02 -9.38
N ALA A 57 -40.51 13.60 -8.41
CA ALA A 57 -40.35 14.26 -7.11
C ALA A 57 -39.90 15.73 -7.25
N GLN A 58 -39.00 16.04 -8.19
CA GLN A 58 -38.48 17.42 -8.42
C GLN A 58 -39.61 18.38 -8.83
N THR A 59 -40.57 17.90 -9.60
CA THR A 59 -41.74 18.73 -9.99
C THR A 59 -42.62 19.08 -8.78
N VAL A 60 -42.80 18.14 -7.86
CA VAL A 60 -43.53 18.37 -6.60
C VAL A 60 -42.77 19.36 -5.71
N GLU A 61 -41.44 19.20 -5.58
CA GLU A 61 -40.59 20.10 -4.79
C GLU A 61 -40.63 21.54 -5.31
N LEU A 62 -40.53 21.74 -6.63
CA LEU A 62 -40.60 23.06 -7.24
C LEU A 62 -41.95 23.74 -7.00
N SER A 63 -43.04 22.98 -7.13
CA SER A 63 -44.42 23.47 -6.87
C SER A 63 -44.58 23.86 -5.39
N LEU A 64 -44.04 23.06 -4.46
CA LEU A 64 -44.02 23.34 -3.03
C LEU A 64 -43.27 24.61 -2.69
N GLN A 65 -42.07 24.78 -3.23
CA GLN A 65 -41.25 25.97 -2.99
C GLN A 65 -41.92 27.24 -3.49
N ASN A 66 -42.62 27.17 -4.64
CA ASN A 66 -43.36 28.30 -5.16
C ASN A 66 -44.54 28.65 -4.26
N GLU A 67 -45.33 27.67 -3.81
CA GLU A 67 -46.48 27.92 -2.92
C GLU A 67 -46.02 28.47 -1.57
N ILE A 68 -44.98 27.92 -0.95
CA ILE A 68 -44.41 28.41 0.33
C ILE A 68 -43.97 29.86 0.20
N LYS A 69 -43.37 30.28 -0.92
CA LYS A 69 -42.94 31.67 -1.13
C LYS A 69 -44.12 32.65 -1.22
N HIS A 70 -45.28 32.21 -1.67
CA HIS A 70 -46.49 33.05 -1.80
C HIS A 70 -47.32 33.18 -0.52
N LEU A 71 -47.03 32.35 0.49
CA LEU A 71 -47.74 32.46 1.77
C LEU A 71 -47.43 33.76 2.50
N PRO A 72 -48.41 34.31 3.27
CA PRO A 72 -48.22 35.56 4.00
C PRO A 72 -47.09 35.53 4.99
N LYS A 73 -46.25 36.58 4.98
CA LYS A 73 -45.16 36.75 5.93
C LYS A 73 -45.61 37.66 7.06
N VAL A 74 -45.46 37.21 8.30
CA VAL A 74 -45.82 37.98 9.50
C VAL A 74 -44.61 38.00 10.46
N SER A 75 -44.14 39.17 10.86
CA SER A 75 -43.05 39.31 11.81
C SER A 75 -43.55 39.35 13.26
N GLY A 76 -43.00 38.48 14.12
CA GLY A 76 -43.12 38.60 15.58
C GLY A 76 -44.19 37.71 16.21
N GLY A 77 -43.97 36.42 16.25
CA GLY A 77 -44.74 35.43 17.02
C GLY A 77 -44.21 34.02 16.86
N GLU A 78 -44.48 33.12 17.81
CA GLU A 78 -44.13 31.72 17.65
C GLU A 78 -45.02 31.04 16.60
N PRO A 79 -44.49 30.19 15.72
CA PRO A 79 -45.26 29.46 14.73
C PRO A 79 -46.24 28.49 15.38
N TYR A 80 -47.44 28.44 14.83
CA TYR A 80 -48.51 27.51 15.24
C TYR A 80 -49.11 26.78 14.05
N PHE A 81 -49.64 25.58 14.26
CA PHE A 81 -50.27 24.78 13.21
C PHE A 81 -51.62 25.40 12.79
N SER A 82 -51.81 25.48 11.47
CA SER A 82 -53.12 25.91 10.91
C SER A 82 -54.18 24.87 11.26
N PRO A 83 -55.47 25.25 11.20
CA PRO A 83 -56.56 24.28 11.37
C PRO A 83 -56.51 23.11 10.40
N ASP A 84 -56.03 23.35 9.18
CA ASP A 84 -55.92 22.29 8.18
C ASP A 84 -54.69 21.40 8.46
N SER A 85 -53.58 21.94 8.99
CA SER A 85 -52.46 21.14 9.47
C SER A 85 -52.83 20.26 10.66
N ASN A 86 -53.63 20.76 11.59
CA ASN A 86 -54.16 19.96 12.69
C ASN A 86 -55.03 18.80 12.17
N LYS A 87 -55.95 19.06 11.18
CA LYS A 87 -56.72 18.00 10.53
C LYS A 87 -55.86 16.95 9.85
N VAL A 88 -54.72 17.34 9.20
CA VAL A 88 -53.76 16.40 8.63
C VAL A 88 -53.16 15.51 9.72
N LEU A 89 -52.71 16.09 10.83
CA LEU A 89 -52.12 15.34 11.93
C LEU A 89 -53.12 14.38 12.61
N GLU A 90 -54.37 14.82 12.83
CA GLU A 90 -55.47 13.94 13.34
C GLU A 90 -55.76 12.79 12.36
N LYS A 91 -55.87 13.12 11.06
CA LYS A 91 -56.09 12.12 10.03
C LYS A 91 -54.98 11.12 9.91
N THR A 92 -53.74 11.55 10.15
CA THR A 92 -52.56 10.67 10.17
C THR A 92 -52.66 9.62 11.27
N LEU A 93 -53.11 10.02 12.47
CA LEU A 93 -53.32 9.08 13.59
C LEU A 93 -54.39 8.03 13.23
N ASP A 94 -55.53 8.47 12.61
CA ASP A 94 -56.58 7.54 12.15
C ASP A 94 -56.08 6.54 11.12
N ILE A 95 -55.21 7.00 10.18
CA ILE A 95 -54.64 6.14 9.14
C ILE A 95 -53.67 5.13 9.76
N SER A 96 -52.76 5.59 10.65
CA SER A 96 -51.83 4.73 11.36
C SER A 96 -52.54 3.63 12.15
N GLN A 97 -53.58 4.00 12.87
CA GLN A 97 -54.38 3.05 13.65
C GLN A 97 -55.11 2.00 12.74
N LYS A 98 -55.60 2.42 11.56
CA LYS A 98 -56.20 1.51 10.57
C LYS A 98 -55.17 0.56 9.95
N LEU A 99 -53.94 0.97 9.84
CA LEU A 99 -52.79 0.11 9.40
C LEU A 99 -52.30 -0.82 10.50
N GLY A 100 -52.74 -0.61 11.75
CA GLY A 100 -52.36 -1.42 12.91
C GLY A 100 -51.00 -1.12 13.46
N ASP A 101 -50.52 0.13 13.29
CA ASP A 101 -49.21 0.60 13.73
C ASP A 101 -49.28 1.14 15.16
N ASP A 102 -48.23 0.91 15.95
CA ASP A 102 -48.08 1.48 17.30
C ASP A 102 -47.51 2.91 17.24
N TYR A 103 -46.75 3.21 16.17
CA TYR A 103 -46.15 4.55 15.91
C TYR A 103 -46.56 5.07 14.54
N VAL A 104 -46.69 6.37 14.43
CA VAL A 104 -47.00 7.12 13.20
C VAL A 104 -45.77 7.36 12.37
N SER A 105 -45.72 6.76 11.20
CA SER A 105 -44.60 6.86 10.24
C SER A 105 -44.82 7.91 9.15
N ILE A 106 -43.89 8.04 8.23
CA ILE A 106 -43.95 9.03 7.11
C ILE A 106 -45.11 8.73 6.14
N GLU A 107 -45.41 7.46 5.85
CA GLU A 107 -46.39 7.05 4.83
C GLU A 107 -47.82 7.42 5.22
N PRO A 108 -48.30 7.18 6.48
CA PRO A 108 -49.61 7.69 6.94
C PRO A 108 -49.70 9.23 6.84
N LEU A 109 -48.57 9.94 7.13
CA LEU A 109 -48.53 11.39 7.04
C LEU A 109 -48.67 11.86 5.58
N LEU A 110 -47.97 11.20 4.65
CA LEU A 110 -48.08 11.48 3.22
C LEU A 110 -49.48 11.20 2.68
N LEU A 111 -50.11 10.10 3.11
CA LEU A 111 -51.49 9.74 2.72
C LEU A 111 -52.53 10.73 3.30
N ALA A 112 -52.35 11.18 4.54
CA ALA A 112 -53.21 12.21 5.16
C ALA A 112 -53.12 13.54 4.43
N LEU A 113 -51.92 13.96 4.01
CA LEU A 113 -51.69 15.16 3.20
C LEU A 113 -52.43 15.10 1.86
N LEU A 114 -52.58 13.90 1.26
CA LEU A 114 -53.34 13.73 0.03
C LEU A 114 -54.86 13.73 0.29
N GLN A 115 -55.34 13.15 1.41
CA GLN A 115 -56.78 13.03 1.73
C GLN A 115 -57.39 14.31 2.24
N VAL A 116 -56.67 15.11 3.02
CA VAL A 116 -57.20 16.38 3.57
C VAL A 116 -57.17 17.45 2.48
N GLY A 117 -58.32 18.02 2.15
CA GLY A 117 -58.44 19.05 1.12
C GLY A 117 -57.65 20.33 1.46
N SER A 118 -56.43 20.40 0.99
CA SER A 118 -55.45 21.48 1.26
C SER A 118 -54.63 21.81 0.02
N THR A 119 -53.86 22.87 0.06
CA THR A 119 -52.93 23.22 -1.03
C THR A 119 -51.93 22.09 -1.28
N ALA A 120 -51.44 21.40 -0.24
CA ALA A 120 -50.59 20.23 -0.38
C ALA A 120 -51.29 19.09 -1.13
N SER A 121 -52.57 18.82 -0.81
CA SER A 121 -53.36 17.83 -1.52
C SER A 121 -53.54 18.17 -3.00
N ARG A 122 -53.75 19.45 -3.33
CA ARG A 122 -53.82 19.91 -4.72
C ARG A 122 -52.54 19.67 -5.48
N ILE A 123 -51.40 20.04 -4.92
CA ILE A 123 -50.06 19.80 -5.53
C ILE A 123 -49.86 18.33 -5.84
N LEU A 124 -50.13 17.44 -4.86
CA LEU A 124 -50.00 15.99 -5.06
C LEU A 124 -50.95 15.43 -6.12
N LYS A 125 -52.21 15.91 -6.16
CA LYS A 125 -53.19 15.49 -7.16
C LYS A 125 -52.85 15.99 -8.56
N ASP A 126 -52.42 17.23 -8.69
CA ASP A 126 -51.95 17.82 -9.96
C ASP A 126 -50.71 17.12 -10.51
N ALA A 127 -49.87 16.60 -9.64
CA ALA A 127 -48.76 15.73 -9.99
C ALA A 127 -49.16 14.31 -10.39
N GLY A 128 -50.44 13.94 -10.25
CA GLY A 128 -50.98 12.62 -10.62
C GLY A 128 -51.14 11.61 -9.49
N CYS A 129 -50.93 12.00 -8.24
CA CYS A 129 -51.14 11.13 -7.09
C CYS A 129 -52.63 10.90 -6.84
N THR A 130 -53.07 9.65 -6.82
CA THR A 130 -54.42 9.25 -6.42
C THR A 130 -54.36 8.41 -5.16
N GLU A 131 -55.39 8.52 -4.32
CA GLU A 131 -55.45 7.79 -3.04
C GLU A 131 -55.26 6.27 -3.23
N LYS A 132 -55.94 5.68 -4.20
CA LYS A 132 -55.90 4.25 -4.48
C LYS A 132 -54.49 3.80 -4.87
N LYS A 133 -53.83 4.54 -5.77
CA LYS A 133 -52.47 4.22 -6.20
C LYS A 133 -51.45 4.42 -5.07
N MET A 134 -51.62 5.50 -4.29
CA MET A 134 -50.75 5.78 -3.14
C MET A 134 -50.85 4.69 -2.08
N LEU A 135 -52.04 4.24 -1.78
CA LEU A 135 -52.29 3.16 -0.83
C LEU A 135 -51.67 1.83 -1.32
N GLN A 136 -51.78 1.53 -2.61
CA GLN A 136 -51.13 0.37 -3.23
C GLN A 136 -49.58 0.48 -3.15
N ALA A 137 -49.01 1.66 -3.40
CA ALA A 137 -47.57 1.91 -3.29
C ALA A 137 -47.08 1.74 -1.84
N ILE A 138 -47.86 2.25 -0.86
CA ILE A 138 -47.55 2.09 0.58
C ILE A 138 -47.66 0.62 0.98
N GLN A 139 -48.68 -0.11 0.52
CA GLN A 139 -48.79 -1.55 0.79
C GLN A 139 -47.62 -2.34 0.19
N SER A 140 -47.16 -1.97 -1.02
CA SER A 140 -46.00 -2.57 -1.66
C SER A 140 -44.71 -2.23 -0.90
N LEU A 141 -44.55 -1.02 -0.38
CA LEU A 141 -43.41 -0.59 0.44
C LEU A 141 -43.34 -1.40 1.74
N ARG A 142 -44.48 -1.51 2.43
CA ARG A 142 -44.60 -2.16 3.74
C ARG A 142 -44.54 -3.69 3.70
N GLN A 143 -44.93 -4.31 2.60
CA GLN A 143 -45.02 -5.78 2.48
C GLN A 143 -45.67 -6.48 3.70
N GLY A 144 -46.70 -5.86 4.28
CA GLY A 144 -47.43 -6.34 5.46
C GLY A 144 -46.70 -6.10 6.80
N GLN A 145 -45.66 -5.28 6.83
CA GLN A 145 -45.01 -4.87 8.08
C GLN A 145 -45.77 -3.78 8.80
N LYS A 146 -45.75 -3.85 10.14
CA LYS A 146 -46.30 -2.81 11.02
C LYS A 146 -45.14 -2.01 11.63
N VAL A 147 -45.44 -0.78 12.00
CA VAL A 147 -44.48 0.11 12.67
C VAL A 147 -44.66 -0.03 14.18
N GLU A 148 -43.78 -0.86 14.78
CA GLU A 148 -43.86 -1.23 16.21
C GLU A 148 -42.80 -0.46 17.07
N SER A 149 -41.89 0.32 16.45
CA SER A 149 -40.88 1.10 17.15
C SER A 149 -40.76 2.52 16.61
N GLN A 150 -40.13 3.40 17.38
CA GLN A 150 -39.89 4.79 16.95
C GLN A 150 -38.92 4.89 15.75
N SER A 151 -38.09 3.88 15.53
CA SER A 151 -37.16 3.75 14.37
C SER A 151 -37.80 2.98 13.19
N GLY A 152 -39.10 2.69 13.24
CA GLY A 152 -39.76 1.79 12.30
C GLY A 152 -39.68 2.19 10.82
N ASP A 153 -39.50 3.47 10.50
CA ASP A 153 -39.33 3.97 9.12
C ASP A 153 -38.01 3.49 8.51
N GLU A 154 -36.99 3.16 9.32
CA GLU A 154 -35.68 2.65 8.84
C GLU A 154 -35.76 1.19 8.42
N ASN A 155 -36.78 0.46 8.90
CA ASN A 155 -36.94 -0.97 8.66
C ASN A 155 -37.45 -1.30 7.25
N PHE A 156 -37.93 -0.32 6.50
CA PHE A 156 -38.41 -0.52 5.13
C PHE A 156 -37.25 -0.51 4.15
N GLN A 157 -37.20 -1.54 3.29
CA GLN A 157 -36.12 -1.72 2.28
C GLN A 157 -34.71 -1.77 2.90
N ALA A 158 -34.55 -2.46 4.01
CA ALA A 158 -33.28 -2.58 4.72
C ALA A 158 -32.17 -3.16 3.83
N LEU A 159 -32.50 -4.13 2.94
CA LEU A 159 -31.55 -4.68 1.99
C LEU A 159 -31.00 -3.63 1.01
N SER A 160 -31.85 -2.77 0.47
CA SER A 160 -31.38 -1.75 -0.48
C SER A 160 -30.57 -0.62 0.19
N LYS A 161 -30.75 -0.41 1.51
CA LYS A 161 -30.02 0.58 2.30
C LYS A 161 -28.67 0.07 2.82
N TYR A 162 -28.64 -1.19 3.25
CA TYR A 162 -27.51 -1.76 3.98
C TYR A 162 -26.81 -2.90 3.24
N ALA A 163 -27.23 -3.22 2.01
CA ALA A 163 -26.58 -4.25 1.21
C ALA A 163 -26.55 -3.90 -0.28
N THR A 164 -25.51 -4.32 -0.96
CA THR A 164 -25.32 -4.10 -2.40
C THR A 164 -25.68 -5.38 -3.16
N ASN A 165 -26.54 -5.29 -4.19
CA ASN A 165 -26.88 -6.40 -5.06
C ASN A 165 -25.75 -6.67 -6.07
N LEU A 166 -24.98 -7.73 -5.85
CA LEU A 166 -23.86 -8.11 -6.71
C LEU A 166 -24.33 -8.66 -8.07
N VAL A 167 -25.48 -9.32 -8.13
CA VAL A 167 -26.05 -9.83 -9.39
C VAL A 167 -26.45 -8.68 -10.33
N GLU A 168 -27.02 -7.61 -9.79
CA GLU A 168 -27.34 -6.42 -10.58
C GLU A 168 -26.07 -5.68 -11.04
N ARG A 169 -25.05 -5.60 -10.18
CA ARG A 169 -23.74 -5.04 -10.57
C ARG A 169 -23.07 -5.86 -11.67
N ALA A 170 -23.15 -7.19 -11.58
CA ALA A 170 -22.65 -8.09 -12.63
C ALA A 170 -23.39 -7.87 -13.96
N ARG A 171 -24.75 -7.75 -13.92
CA ARG A 171 -25.54 -7.44 -15.12
C ARG A 171 -25.18 -6.09 -15.75
N ALA A 172 -24.83 -5.12 -14.92
CA ALA A 172 -24.39 -3.79 -15.34
C ALA A 172 -22.92 -3.74 -15.80
N GLY A 173 -22.18 -4.86 -15.76
CA GLY A 173 -20.76 -4.92 -16.12
C GLY A 173 -19.82 -4.15 -15.18
N LYS A 174 -20.24 -3.93 -13.95
CA LYS A 174 -19.52 -3.12 -12.94
C LYS A 174 -18.64 -3.95 -12.01
N LEU A 175 -18.56 -5.27 -12.19
CA LEU A 175 -17.67 -6.15 -11.42
C LEU A 175 -16.40 -6.42 -12.18
N ASP A 176 -15.31 -6.66 -11.47
CA ASP A 176 -14.04 -7.03 -12.04
C ASP A 176 -14.04 -8.50 -12.49
N PRO A 177 -13.37 -8.87 -13.60
CA PRO A 177 -13.30 -10.25 -14.04
C PRO A 177 -12.55 -11.09 -13.02
N VAL A 178 -13.12 -12.22 -12.65
CA VAL A 178 -12.50 -13.14 -11.68
C VAL A 178 -11.76 -14.25 -12.44
N ILE A 179 -10.48 -14.39 -12.17
CA ILE A 179 -9.56 -15.30 -12.87
C ILE A 179 -8.88 -16.20 -11.83
N GLY A 180 -8.67 -17.46 -12.16
CA GLY A 180 -7.90 -18.42 -11.35
C GLY A 180 -8.57 -18.87 -10.05
N ARG A 181 -9.91 -18.65 -9.88
CA ARG A 181 -10.67 -19.04 -8.68
C ARG A 181 -11.81 -20.04 -8.98
N ASP A 182 -11.66 -20.80 -10.03
CA ASP A 182 -12.72 -21.72 -10.48
C ASP A 182 -13.00 -22.85 -9.49
N GLU A 183 -11.99 -23.37 -8.82
CA GLU A 183 -12.12 -24.45 -7.85
C GLU A 183 -12.88 -23.99 -6.61
N GLU A 184 -12.50 -22.82 -6.06
CA GLU A 184 -13.14 -22.25 -4.88
C GLU A 184 -14.60 -21.88 -5.19
N ILE A 185 -14.89 -21.25 -6.33
CA ILE A 185 -16.27 -20.92 -6.75
C ILE A 185 -17.07 -22.21 -6.92
N ARG A 186 -16.52 -23.24 -7.55
CA ARG A 186 -17.18 -24.56 -7.67
C ARG A 186 -17.47 -25.17 -6.31
N ARG A 187 -16.54 -25.05 -5.36
CA ARG A 187 -16.71 -25.51 -3.99
C ARG A 187 -17.82 -24.75 -3.27
N VAL A 188 -17.86 -23.44 -3.41
CA VAL A 188 -18.94 -22.59 -2.86
C VAL A 188 -20.30 -23.00 -3.43
N LEU A 189 -20.40 -23.21 -4.74
CA LEU A 189 -21.63 -23.69 -5.41
C LEU A 189 -22.09 -25.06 -4.88
N GLN A 190 -21.16 -26.00 -4.69
CA GLN A 190 -21.44 -27.29 -4.10
C GLN A 190 -22.01 -27.17 -2.68
N ILE A 191 -21.42 -26.30 -1.85
CA ILE A 191 -21.87 -26.09 -0.46
C ILE A 191 -23.25 -25.45 -0.44
N LEU A 192 -23.50 -24.40 -1.23
CA LEU A 192 -24.79 -23.74 -1.34
C LEU A 192 -25.93 -24.67 -1.81
N SER A 193 -25.59 -25.71 -2.58
CA SER A 193 -26.55 -26.70 -3.07
C SER A 193 -26.85 -27.84 -2.07
N ARG A 194 -26.18 -27.90 -0.91
CA ARG A 194 -26.41 -28.92 0.11
C ARG A 194 -27.72 -28.69 0.86
N ARG A 195 -28.28 -29.75 1.40
CA ARG A 195 -29.49 -29.71 2.25
C ARG A 195 -29.19 -29.13 3.65
N THR A 196 -28.03 -29.45 4.20
CA THR A 196 -27.57 -29.00 5.52
C THR A 196 -26.13 -28.54 5.40
N LYS A 197 -25.68 -27.66 6.31
CA LYS A 197 -24.36 -27.03 6.26
C LYS A 197 -24.11 -26.37 4.90
N ASN A 198 -25.11 -25.63 4.46
CA ASN A 198 -25.16 -24.99 3.14
C ASN A 198 -24.66 -23.53 3.14
N ASN A 199 -24.01 -23.09 4.20
CA ASN A 199 -23.37 -21.78 4.30
C ASN A 199 -21.85 -21.95 4.17
N PRO A 200 -21.22 -21.54 3.08
CA PRO A 200 -19.77 -21.51 2.97
C PRO A 200 -19.17 -20.38 3.80
N ILE A 201 -18.00 -20.62 4.36
CA ILE A 201 -17.16 -19.59 4.96
C ILE A 201 -15.78 -19.63 4.29
N LEU A 202 -15.41 -18.53 3.65
CA LEU A 202 -14.15 -18.33 2.97
C LEU A 202 -13.09 -17.95 4.01
N ILE A 203 -12.04 -18.74 4.13
CA ILE A 203 -10.97 -18.56 5.09
C ILE A 203 -9.67 -18.35 4.33
N GLY A 204 -9.01 -17.21 4.52
CA GLY A 204 -7.74 -16.90 3.89
C GLY A 204 -7.17 -15.60 4.43
N GLU A 205 -5.91 -15.35 4.17
CA GLU A 205 -5.24 -14.13 4.58
C GLU A 205 -5.83 -12.88 3.89
N PRO A 206 -5.64 -11.68 4.44
CA PRO A 206 -6.07 -10.44 3.78
C PRO A 206 -5.44 -10.31 2.39
N GLY A 207 -6.22 -9.86 1.40
CA GLY A 207 -5.70 -9.65 0.03
C GLY A 207 -5.62 -10.91 -0.85
N THR A 208 -6.03 -12.10 -0.37
CA THR A 208 -6.05 -13.33 -1.20
C THR A 208 -7.24 -13.43 -2.16
N GLY A 209 -8.12 -12.44 -2.21
CA GLY A 209 -9.23 -12.40 -3.17
C GLY A 209 -10.51 -13.12 -2.73
N LYS A 210 -10.80 -13.19 -1.43
CA LYS A 210 -12.05 -13.78 -0.89
C LYS A 210 -13.32 -13.13 -1.46
N THR A 211 -13.33 -11.81 -1.55
CA THR A 211 -14.47 -11.04 -2.08
C THR A 211 -14.63 -11.26 -3.58
N ALA A 212 -13.53 -11.39 -4.33
CA ALA A 212 -13.53 -11.70 -5.76
C ALA A 212 -14.24 -13.04 -6.06
N ILE A 213 -14.06 -14.08 -5.24
CA ILE A 213 -14.77 -15.37 -5.37
C ILE A 213 -16.28 -15.18 -5.37
N VAL A 214 -16.78 -14.29 -4.53
CA VAL A 214 -18.23 -14.00 -4.41
C VAL A 214 -18.72 -13.17 -5.60
N GLU A 215 -17.90 -12.25 -6.09
CA GLU A 215 -18.17 -11.49 -7.32
C GLU A 215 -18.20 -12.42 -8.55
N GLY A 216 -17.24 -13.35 -8.66
CA GLY A 216 -17.24 -14.40 -9.69
C GLY A 216 -18.45 -15.31 -9.61
N LEU A 217 -18.95 -15.62 -8.42
CA LEU A 217 -20.22 -16.32 -8.24
C LEU A 217 -21.41 -15.53 -8.82
N ALA A 218 -21.45 -14.21 -8.57
CA ALA A 218 -22.49 -13.34 -9.13
C ALA A 218 -22.45 -13.31 -10.67
N GLU A 219 -21.25 -13.25 -11.26
CA GLU A 219 -21.09 -13.34 -12.73
C GLU A 219 -21.60 -14.68 -13.29
N ARG A 220 -21.28 -15.80 -12.64
CA ARG A 220 -21.77 -17.12 -13.09
C ARG A 220 -23.28 -17.25 -12.97
N ILE A 221 -23.91 -16.66 -11.94
CA ILE A 221 -25.37 -16.60 -11.83
C ILE A 221 -25.95 -15.83 -13.02
N VAL A 222 -25.38 -14.70 -13.40
CA VAL A 222 -25.86 -13.89 -14.55
C VAL A 222 -25.70 -14.63 -15.87
N ARG A 223 -24.58 -15.38 -16.04
CA ARG A 223 -24.33 -16.20 -17.24
C ARG A 223 -25.16 -17.50 -17.28
N GLY A 224 -25.79 -17.86 -16.15
CA GLY A 224 -26.55 -19.13 -16.04
C GLY A 224 -25.64 -20.36 -15.84
N ASP A 225 -24.35 -20.17 -15.58
CA ASP A 225 -23.36 -21.24 -15.35
C ASP A 225 -23.34 -21.65 -13.87
N VAL A 226 -24.52 -22.00 -13.37
CA VAL A 226 -24.73 -22.43 -11.98
C VAL A 226 -25.79 -23.54 -11.97
N PRO A 227 -25.85 -24.40 -10.91
CA PRO A 227 -26.93 -25.37 -10.73
C PRO A 227 -28.31 -24.73 -10.80
N GLU A 228 -29.33 -25.48 -11.30
CA GLU A 228 -30.69 -24.99 -11.54
C GLU A 228 -31.30 -24.26 -10.33
N ASN A 229 -31.04 -24.76 -9.12
CA ASN A 229 -31.54 -24.21 -7.87
C ASN A 229 -30.89 -22.87 -7.47
N LEU A 230 -29.89 -22.40 -8.21
CA LEU A 230 -29.18 -21.16 -7.94
C LEU A 230 -29.35 -20.10 -9.05
N LYS A 231 -29.93 -20.42 -10.20
CA LYS A 231 -30.05 -19.52 -11.37
C LYS A 231 -30.84 -18.24 -11.08
N ASP A 232 -31.89 -18.34 -10.27
CA ASP A 232 -32.77 -17.20 -9.96
C ASP A 232 -32.43 -16.51 -8.63
N LYS A 233 -31.34 -16.93 -8.00
CA LYS A 233 -30.95 -16.35 -6.71
C LYS A 233 -30.33 -14.96 -6.87
N GLN A 234 -30.59 -14.11 -5.88
CA GLN A 234 -29.98 -12.80 -5.74
C GLN A 234 -28.87 -12.88 -4.68
N LEU A 235 -27.73 -12.28 -4.97
CA LEU A 235 -26.58 -12.26 -4.09
C LEU A 235 -26.36 -10.82 -3.61
N TYR A 236 -26.49 -10.61 -2.31
CA TYR A 236 -26.32 -9.31 -1.67
C TYR A 236 -25.08 -9.30 -0.80
N SER A 237 -24.24 -8.30 -0.93
CA SER A 237 -23.11 -8.03 -0.04
C SER A 237 -23.53 -7.06 1.06
N LEU A 238 -23.46 -7.48 2.31
CA LEU A 238 -23.80 -6.68 3.48
C LEU A 238 -22.72 -5.62 3.75
N ASP A 239 -23.14 -4.37 3.84
CA ASP A 239 -22.26 -3.26 4.18
C ASP A 239 -22.29 -3.01 5.69
N MET A 240 -21.24 -3.49 6.38
CA MET A 240 -21.09 -3.32 7.82
C MET A 240 -20.90 -1.84 8.20
N GLY A 241 -20.24 -1.06 7.35
CA GLY A 241 -20.04 0.37 7.55
C GLY A 241 -21.37 1.13 7.55
N ALA A 242 -22.24 0.84 6.57
CA ALA A 242 -23.57 1.45 6.48
C ALA A 242 -24.48 1.07 7.67
N LEU A 243 -24.35 -0.17 8.18
CA LEU A 243 -25.13 -0.61 9.36
C LEU A 243 -24.74 0.17 10.63
N VAL A 244 -23.45 0.48 10.80
CA VAL A 244 -22.93 1.17 11.99
C VAL A 244 -23.00 2.70 11.85
N ALA A 245 -22.89 3.24 10.63
CA ALA A 245 -22.88 4.67 10.39
C ALA A 245 -24.14 5.36 10.93
N GLY A 246 -23.94 6.39 11.76
CA GLY A 246 -25.02 7.17 12.33
C GLY A 246 -25.83 6.49 13.46
N ALA A 247 -25.53 5.24 13.83
CA ALA A 247 -26.14 4.59 14.98
C ALA A 247 -25.62 5.22 16.27
N LYS A 248 -26.47 5.95 16.99
CA LYS A 248 -26.11 6.61 18.27
C LYS A 248 -26.10 5.62 19.45
N TYR A 249 -26.84 4.55 19.35
CA TYR A 249 -27.02 3.54 20.40
C TYR A 249 -26.88 2.14 19.83
N LYS A 250 -26.42 1.20 20.65
CA LYS A 250 -26.28 -0.24 20.33
C LYS A 250 -27.56 -0.86 19.76
N GLY A 251 -28.71 -0.47 20.27
CA GLY A 251 -30.02 -1.01 19.83
C GLY A 251 -30.36 -0.69 18.37
N GLU A 252 -29.92 0.45 17.83
CA GLU A 252 -30.20 0.85 16.43
C GLU A 252 -29.49 -0.06 15.43
N PHE A 253 -28.22 -0.40 15.68
CA PHE A 253 -27.50 -1.39 14.86
C PHE A 253 -28.18 -2.77 14.86
N GLU A 254 -28.59 -3.24 16.04
CA GLU A 254 -29.28 -4.52 16.18
C GLU A 254 -30.62 -4.53 15.43
N GLU A 255 -31.38 -3.44 15.49
CA GLU A 255 -32.65 -3.31 14.76
C GLU A 255 -32.42 -3.30 13.24
N ARG A 256 -31.43 -2.56 12.73
CA ARG A 256 -31.09 -2.53 11.31
C ARG A 256 -30.69 -3.93 10.83
N LEU A 257 -29.81 -4.64 11.55
CA LEU A 257 -29.42 -6.00 11.21
C LEU A 257 -30.61 -6.98 11.26
N LYS A 258 -31.47 -6.89 12.28
CA LYS A 258 -32.72 -7.69 12.37
C LYS A 258 -33.63 -7.43 11.18
N SER A 259 -33.73 -6.18 10.72
CA SER A 259 -34.57 -5.81 9.56
C SER A 259 -34.03 -6.41 8.27
N VAL A 260 -32.69 -6.35 8.04
CA VAL A 260 -32.05 -7.02 6.90
C VAL A 260 -32.31 -8.53 6.93
N ILE A 261 -32.09 -9.19 8.07
CA ILE A 261 -32.32 -10.64 8.20
C ILE A 261 -33.76 -11.00 7.99
N LYS A 262 -34.72 -10.22 8.51
CA LYS A 262 -36.17 -10.42 8.33
C LYS A 262 -36.57 -10.31 6.85
N GLU A 263 -35.96 -9.38 6.11
CA GLU A 263 -36.20 -9.22 4.67
C GLU A 263 -35.59 -10.39 3.88
N VAL A 264 -34.37 -10.83 4.20
CA VAL A 264 -33.74 -12.01 3.57
C VAL A 264 -34.54 -13.28 3.86
N THR A 265 -35.00 -13.49 5.09
CA THR A 265 -35.77 -14.70 5.45
C THR A 265 -37.15 -14.73 4.79
N LYS A 266 -37.81 -13.59 4.62
CA LYS A 266 -39.09 -13.48 3.87
C LYS A 266 -38.93 -13.83 2.40
N ALA A 267 -37.75 -13.71 1.81
CA ALA A 267 -37.52 -14.10 0.43
C ALA A 267 -37.42 -15.64 0.23
N GLU A 268 -37.69 -16.43 1.25
CA GLU A 268 -37.82 -17.90 1.21
C GLU A 268 -36.60 -18.57 0.54
N GLY A 269 -35.37 -18.06 0.86
CA GLY A 269 -34.12 -18.59 0.35
C GLY A 269 -33.77 -18.15 -1.08
N ASN A 270 -34.47 -17.16 -1.66
CA ASN A 270 -34.10 -16.57 -2.95
C ASN A 270 -32.95 -15.57 -2.86
N ILE A 271 -32.59 -15.15 -1.65
CA ILE A 271 -31.49 -14.25 -1.36
C ILE A 271 -30.39 -15.01 -0.66
N ILE A 272 -29.16 -14.78 -1.12
CA ILE A 272 -27.92 -15.22 -0.49
C ILE A 272 -27.22 -13.96 0.03
N LEU A 273 -26.87 -13.95 1.32
CA LEU A 273 -26.23 -12.80 1.94
C LEU A 273 -24.74 -13.05 2.08
N PHE A 274 -23.92 -12.23 1.44
CA PHE A 274 -22.47 -12.23 1.66
C PHE A 274 -22.12 -11.29 2.82
N ILE A 275 -21.33 -11.77 3.75
CA ILE A 275 -20.88 -11.02 4.92
C ILE A 275 -19.35 -11.09 4.95
N ASP A 276 -18.72 -10.00 4.54
CA ASP A 276 -17.28 -9.87 4.66
C ASP A 276 -16.92 -9.59 6.12
N GLU A 277 -15.73 -10.02 6.53
CA GLU A 277 -15.27 -9.93 7.93
C GLU A 277 -16.34 -10.40 8.93
N ILE A 278 -16.99 -11.52 8.65
CA ILE A 278 -18.12 -12.05 9.46
C ILE A 278 -17.78 -12.21 10.96
N HIS A 279 -16.50 -12.29 11.29
CA HIS A 279 -16.01 -12.33 12.66
C HIS A 279 -16.38 -11.07 13.48
N THR A 280 -16.55 -9.93 12.81
CA THR A 280 -16.97 -8.67 13.44
C THR A 280 -18.36 -8.77 14.07
N LEU A 281 -19.25 -9.61 13.48
CA LEU A 281 -20.57 -9.90 14.01
C LEU A 281 -20.55 -10.94 15.14
N VAL A 282 -19.51 -11.80 15.19
CA VAL A 282 -19.44 -12.92 16.13
C VAL A 282 -18.55 -12.58 17.33
N GLY A 283 -17.51 -11.79 17.13
CA GLY A 283 -16.45 -11.54 18.11
C GLY A 283 -16.61 -10.31 19.00
N ALA A 284 -17.60 -9.49 18.72
CA ALA A 284 -17.82 -8.24 19.44
C ALA A 284 -18.27 -8.37 20.91
N GLY A 285 -18.29 -9.59 21.48
CA GLY A 285 -18.83 -9.90 22.81
C GLY A 285 -17.84 -9.92 24.00
N GLY A 286 -16.59 -9.44 23.85
CA GLY A 286 -15.55 -9.59 24.89
C GLY A 286 -15.30 -8.39 25.79
N GLY A 287 -16.01 -7.27 25.67
CA GLY A 287 -15.90 -6.08 26.52
C GLY A 287 -17.28 -5.57 26.95
N GLU A 288 -17.37 -4.88 28.10
CA GLU A 288 -18.60 -4.22 28.54
C GLU A 288 -19.08 -3.24 27.44
N GLY A 289 -20.06 -3.65 26.62
CA GLY A 289 -20.64 -2.86 25.54
C GLY A 289 -20.47 -3.44 24.12
N ALA A 290 -19.84 -4.60 23.93
CA ALA A 290 -19.64 -5.19 22.61
C ALA A 290 -20.91 -5.85 22.03
N MET A 291 -21.06 -5.73 20.70
CA MET A 291 -22.26 -6.16 19.95
C MET A 291 -22.31 -7.69 19.85
N ASP A 292 -23.33 -8.32 20.37
CA ASP A 292 -23.56 -9.77 20.18
C ASP A 292 -24.55 -9.99 19.01
N ALA A 293 -24.17 -9.56 17.82
CA ALA A 293 -24.95 -9.75 16.59
C ALA A 293 -25.06 -11.23 16.20
N ALA A 294 -24.17 -12.09 16.73
CA ALA A 294 -24.24 -13.54 16.56
C ALA A 294 -25.57 -14.11 17.03
N ASN A 295 -26.12 -13.61 18.14
CA ASN A 295 -27.40 -14.09 18.67
C ASN A 295 -28.59 -13.74 17.76
N ILE A 296 -28.45 -12.76 16.87
CA ILE A 296 -29.47 -12.42 15.87
C ILE A 296 -29.38 -13.38 14.67
N LEU A 297 -28.18 -13.74 14.23
CA LEU A 297 -27.93 -14.64 13.11
C LEU A 297 -28.23 -16.12 13.42
N LYS A 298 -27.83 -16.58 14.62
CA LYS A 298 -27.92 -17.98 15.05
C LYS A 298 -29.32 -18.61 14.83
N PRO A 299 -30.45 -18.00 15.22
CA PRO A 299 -31.77 -18.59 15.02
C PRO A 299 -32.14 -18.78 13.54
N ALA A 300 -31.85 -17.79 12.68
CA ALA A 300 -32.16 -17.87 11.26
C ALA A 300 -31.29 -18.90 10.53
N LEU A 301 -29.99 -18.97 10.88
CA LEU A 301 -29.06 -20.02 10.39
C LEU A 301 -29.46 -21.40 10.90
N ALA A 302 -29.93 -21.51 12.16
CA ALA A 302 -30.32 -22.78 12.76
C ALA A 302 -31.56 -23.40 12.08
N ARG A 303 -32.54 -22.56 11.71
CA ARG A 303 -33.73 -22.98 10.98
C ARG A 303 -33.52 -23.18 9.48
N GLY A 304 -32.35 -22.78 8.95
CA GLY A 304 -32.05 -22.82 7.52
C GLY A 304 -32.80 -21.75 6.69
N GLU A 305 -33.32 -20.74 7.37
CA GLU A 305 -34.07 -19.63 6.75
C GLU A 305 -33.11 -18.59 6.13
N LEU A 306 -31.87 -18.49 6.65
CA LEU A 306 -30.83 -17.63 6.14
C LEU A 306 -29.78 -18.44 5.37
N ARG A 307 -29.51 -18.04 4.13
CA ARG A 307 -28.36 -18.51 3.36
C ARG A 307 -27.30 -17.43 3.36
N ALA A 308 -26.11 -17.75 3.87
CA ALA A 308 -25.02 -16.80 4.00
C ALA A 308 -23.71 -17.36 3.48
N ILE A 309 -22.90 -16.48 2.88
CA ILE A 309 -21.48 -16.71 2.59
C ILE A 309 -20.72 -15.81 3.55
N GLY A 310 -19.85 -16.37 4.38
CA GLY A 310 -18.96 -15.59 5.25
C GLY A 310 -17.56 -15.49 4.66
N ALA A 311 -16.82 -14.41 4.98
CA ALA A 311 -15.39 -14.33 4.74
C ALA A 311 -14.68 -13.88 6.02
N THR A 312 -13.51 -14.47 6.30
CA THR A 312 -12.69 -14.15 7.49
C THR A 312 -11.24 -14.62 7.31
N THR A 313 -10.37 -14.26 8.21
CA THR A 313 -9.00 -14.82 8.28
C THR A 313 -8.96 -16.11 9.11
N LEU A 314 -7.86 -16.89 8.96
CA LEU A 314 -7.70 -18.12 9.72
C LEU A 314 -7.64 -17.86 11.24
N ASN A 315 -6.90 -16.85 11.64
CA ASN A 315 -6.77 -16.46 13.05
C ASN A 315 -8.11 -16.09 13.69
N GLU A 316 -8.93 -15.34 12.98
CA GLU A 316 -10.24 -14.88 13.42
C GLU A 316 -11.25 -16.03 13.43
N TYR A 317 -11.18 -16.93 12.43
CA TYR A 317 -11.99 -18.14 12.42
C TYR A 317 -11.73 -18.99 13.66
N GLN A 318 -10.48 -19.28 13.99
CA GLN A 318 -10.08 -20.04 15.18
C GLN A 318 -10.51 -19.34 16.49
N LYS A 319 -10.35 -18.02 16.54
CA LYS A 319 -10.65 -17.25 17.74
C LYS A 319 -12.15 -17.14 18.02
N TYR A 320 -13.00 -17.01 16.99
CA TYR A 320 -14.41 -16.67 17.15
C TYR A 320 -15.37 -17.78 16.70
N PHE A 321 -15.07 -18.51 15.60
CA PHE A 321 -15.97 -19.53 15.05
C PHE A 321 -15.76 -20.91 15.63
N GLU A 322 -14.54 -21.39 15.78
CA GLU A 322 -14.27 -22.71 16.34
C GLU A 322 -14.72 -22.84 17.82
N LYS A 323 -14.73 -21.74 18.54
CA LYS A 323 -15.21 -21.69 19.93
C LYS A 323 -16.74 -21.75 20.02
N ASP A 324 -17.46 -21.32 18.98
CA ASP A 324 -18.92 -21.34 18.94
C ASP A 324 -19.43 -22.54 18.12
N LYS A 325 -19.63 -23.66 18.80
CA LYS A 325 -20.07 -24.91 18.18
C LYS A 325 -21.43 -24.81 17.44
N ALA A 326 -22.23 -23.81 17.73
CA ALA A 326 -23.50 -23.59 17.02
C ALA A 326 -23.27 -23.02 15.62
N LEU A 327 -22.30 -22.10 15.45
CA LEU A 327 -21.89 -21.55 14.18
C LEU A 327 -21.06 -22.55 13.38
N GLU A 328 -20.07 -23.20 14.00
CA GLU A 328 -19.22 -24.21 13.37
C GLU A 328 -20.02 -25.33 12.67
N ARG A 329 -21.12 -25.74 13.27
CA ARG A 329 -22.02 -26.76 12.68
C ARG A 329 -22.85 -26.26 11.51
N ARG A 330 -22.91 -24.95 11.26
CA ARG A 330 -23.76 -24.34 10.21
C ARG A 330 -22.95 -23.86 9.01
N PHE A 331 -21.68 -23.56 9.23
CA PHE A 331 -20.77 -23.15 8.17
C PHE A 331 -19.89 -24.31 7.70
N GLN A 332 -19.53 -24.30 6.41
CA GLN A 332 -18.55 -25.20 5.82
C GLN A 332 -17.38 -24.38 5.29
N THR A 333 -16.19 -24.71 5.74
CA THR A 333 -14.96 -24.01 5.39
C THR A 333 -14.57 -24.20 3.92
N VAL A 334 -14.11 -23.14 3.30
CA VAL A 334 -13.44 -23.09 2.00
C VAL A 334 -12.15 -22.30 2.20
N MET A 335 -11.02 -22.99 2.07
CA MET A 335 -9.71 -22.32 2.16
C MET A 335 -9.47 -21.53 0.89
N VAL A 336 -8.96 -20.31 1.05
CA VAL A 336 -8.58 -19.41 -0.04
C VAL A 336 -7.10 -19.11 0.15
N GLU A 337 -6.29 -19.88 -0.55
CA GLU A 337 -4.84 -19.75 -0.47
C GLU A 337 -4.35 -18.59 -1.37
N GLU A 338 -3.14 -18.13 -1.11
CA GLU A 338 -2.44 -17.19 -1.96
C GLU A 338 -2.23 -17.84 -3.34
N PRO A 339 -2.57 -17.16 -4.46
CA PRO A 339 -2.32 -17.71 -5.80
C PRO A 339 -0.83 -17.88 -6.05
N ASP A 340 -0.45 -18.84 -6.87
CA ASP A 340 0.93 -18.97 -7.33
C ASP A 340 1.31 -17.83 -8.28
N GLU A 341 2.60 -17.74 -8.64
CA GLU A 341 3.14 -16.70 -9.52
C GLU A 341 2.40 -16.66 -10.87
N THR A 342 2.12 -17.83 -11.45
CA THR A 342 1.49 -17.97 -12.78
C THR A 342 0.03 -17.49 -12.75
N ASP A 343 -0.70 -17.89 -11.72
CA ASP A 343 -2.08 -17.48 -11.51
C ASP A 343 -2.17 -15.99 -11.20
N ALA A 344 -1.26 -15.46 -10.37
CA ALA A 344 -1.20 -14.04 -10.06
C ALA A 344 -0.92 -13.18 -11.31
N ILE A 345 0.02 -13.58 -12.18
CA ILE A 345 0.27 -12.90 -13.46
C ILE A 345 -0.99 -12.94 -14.34
N SER A 346 -1.69 -14.07 -14.38
CA SER A 346 -2.92 -14.21 -15.15
C SER A 346 -4.04 -13.30 -14.64
N ILE A 347 -4.14 -13.15 -13.32
CA ILE A 347 -5.08 -12.21 -12.66
C ILE A 347 -4.75 -10.76 -13.07
N LEU A 348 -3.48 -10.34 -12.97
CA LEU A 348 -3.09 -8.99 -13.34
C LEU A 348 -3.34 -8.70 -14.82
N ARG A 349 -3.05 -9.66 -15.72
CA ARG A 349 -3.36 -9.55 -17.14
C ARG A 349 -4.85 -9.36 -17.41
N GLY A 350 -5.70 -10.02 -16.64
CA GLY A 350 -7.15 -9.86 -16.76
C GLY A 350 -7.68 -8.54 -16.25
N LEU A 351 -7.02 -7.96 -15.23
CA LEU A 351 -7.38 -6.66 -14.65
C LEU A 351 -6.77 -5.48 -15.43
N LYS A 352 -5.68 -5.73 -16.17
CA LYS A 352 -4.88 -4.73 -16.89
C LYS A 352 -5.72 -3.72 -17.67
N GLU A 353 -6.67 -4.17 -18.52
CA GLU A 353 -7.47 -3.28 -19.37
C GLU A 353 -8.29 -2.28 -18.54
N ARG A 354 -8.79 -2.68 -17.37
CA ARG A 354 -9.55 -1.80 -16.46
C ARG A 354 -8.69 -0.73 -15.82
N TYR A 355 -7.48 -1.10 -15.37
CA TYR A 355 -6.54 -0.12 -14.81
C TYR A 355 -6.00 0.82 -15.88
N GLU A 356 -5.72 0.32 -17.09
CA GLU A 356 -5.37 1.15 -18.25
C GLU A 356 -6.45 2.20 -18.55
N ASN A 357 -7.72 1.80 -18.52
CA ASN A 357 -8.85 2.69 -18.77
C ASN A 357 -9.06 3.70 -17.63
N HIS A 358 -8.89 3.27 -16.38
CA HIS A 358 -9.03 4.15 -15.21
C HIS A 358 -7.95 5.23 -15.18
N HIS A 359 -6.68 4.83 -15.33
CA HIS A 359 -5.54 5.77 -15.28
C HIS A 359 -5.23 6.41 -16.63
N LYS A 360 -5.82 5.90 -17.71
CA LYS A 360 -5.57 6.38 -19.07
C LYS A 360 -4.10 6.26 -19.49
N VAL A 361 -3.45 5.19 -19.06
CA VAL A 361 -2.08 4.81 -19.40
C VAL A 361 -2.07 3.39 -19.94
N ARG A 362 -1.03 3.01 -20.67
CA ARG A 362 -0.82 1.63 -21.10
C ARG A 362 0.07 0.92 -20.06
N ILE A 363 -0.23 -0.34 -19.77
CA ILE A 363 0.58 -1.17 -18.88
C ILE A 363 1.25 -2.25 -19.74
N GLN A 364 2.57 -2.34 -19.72
CA GLN A 364 3.28 -3.40 -20.44
C GLN A 364 3.08 -4.75 -19.75
N ASP A 365 3.19 -5.85 -20.52
CA ASP A 365 3.09 -7.19 -19.94
C ASP A 365 4.22 -7.47 -18.95
N ASP A 366 5.42 -6.98 -19.27
CA ASP A 366 6.59 -7.07 -18.38
C ASP A 366 6.37 -6.34 -17.06
N ALA A 367 5.57 -5.27 -17.03
CA ALA A 367 5.18 -4.60 -15.79
C ALA A 367 4.27 -5.47 -14.93
N CYS A 368 3.33 -6.22 -15.51
CA CYS A 368 2.50 -7.17 -14.77
C CYS A 368 3.34 -8.31 -14.18
N ILE A 369 4.28 -8.85 -14.96
CA ILE A 369 5.20 -9.90 -14.50
C ILE A 369 6.09 -9.34 -13.37
N ALA A 370 6.67 -8.16 -13.56
CA ALA A 370 7.50 -7.51 -12.57
C ALA A 370 6.71 -7.21 -11.27
N ALA A 371 5.45 -6.79 -11.36
CA ALA A 371 4.61 -6.52 -10.19
C ALA A 371 4.42 -7.77 -9.32
N VAL A 372 4.20 -8.93 -9.93
CA VAL A 372 4.08 -10.19 -9.20
C VAL A 372 5.43 -10.61 -8.62
N GLN A 373 6.47 -10.71 -9.43
CA GLN A 373 7.79 -11.21 -9.03
C GLN A 373 8.44 -10.32 -7.96
N LEU A 374 8.40 -9.00 -8.16
CA LEU A 374 8.99 -8.07 -7.21
C LEU A 374 8.17 -7.98 -5.92
N SER A 375 6.84 -8.05 -5.99
CA SER A 375 6.02 -8.07 -4.78
C SER A 375 6.20 -9.35 -3.96
N GLU A 376 6.29 -10.50 -4.60
CA GLU A 376 6.54 -11.78 -3.93
C GLU A 376 7.90 -11.77 -3.23
N ARG A 377 8.92 -11.26 -3.90
CA ARG A 377 10.30 -11.21 -3.42
C ARG A 377 10.53 -10.16 -2.34
N TYR A 378 9.96 -8.95 -2.49
CA TYR A 378 10.31 -7.79 -1.68
C TYR A 378 9.24 -7.35 -0.67
N ILE A 379 7.98 -7.73 -0.87
CA ILE A 379 6.85 -7.38 0.01
C ILE A 379 6.36 -8.65 0.70
N THR A 380 6.84 -8.87 1.93
CA THR A 380 6.61 -10.11 2.68
C THR A 380 5.48 -10.03 3.72
N ASP A 381 4.95 -8.85 3.98
CA ASP A 381 3.89 -8.56 4.96
C ASP A 381 2.49 -8.50 4.35
N ARG A 382 2.39 -8.67 3.02
CA ARG A 382 1.15 -8.68 2.24
C ARG A 382 1.10 -9.91 1.32
N PHE A 383 -0.09 -10.26 0.84
CA PHE A 383 -0.34 -11.47 0.05
C PHE A 383 -0.73 -11.13 -1.39
N LEU A 384 -0.42 -12.06 -2.31
CA LEU A 384 -0.91 -12.01 -3.68
C LEU A 384 -2.41 -12.35 -3.74
N PRO A 385 -3.16 -11.80 -4.72
CA PRO A 385 -2.71 -10.89 -5.78
C PRO A 385 -2.70 -9.41 -5.38
N ASP A 386 -3.26 -9.05 -4.23
CA ASP A 386 -3.53 -7.68 -3.79
C ASP A 386 -2.28 -6.79 -3.83
N LYS A 387 -1.15 -7.25 -3.24
CA LYS A 387 0.12 -6.51 -3.26
C LYS A 387 0.63 -6.19 -4.67
N ALA A 388 0.44 -7.08 -5.63
CA ALA A 388 0.86 -6.87 -7.02
C ALA A 388 -0.11 -5.95 -7.78
N ILE A 389 -1.41 -6.03 -7.48
CA ILE A 389 -2.42 -5.12 -8.01
C ILE A 389 -2.15 -3.71 -7.52
N ASP A 390 -1.89 -3.52 -6.23
CA ASP A 390 -1.56 -2.22 -5.65
C ASP A 390 -0.32 -1.58 -6.29
N LEU A 391 0.73 -2.37 -6.57
CA LEU A 391 1.92 -1.88 -7.28
C LEU A 391 1.60 -1.40 -8.68
N MET A 392 0.78 -2.16 -9.41
CA MET A 392 0.35 -1.81 -10.75
C MET A 392 -0.52 -0.54 -10.74
N ASP A 393 -1.42 -0.42 -9.77
CA ASP A 393 -2.28 0.75 -9.57
C ASP A 393 -1.48 2.01 -9.25
N GLU A 394 -0.54 1.92 -8.29
CA GLU A 394 0.29 3.07 -7.90
C GLU A 394 1.24 3.50 -9.03
N ALA A 395 1.86 2.55 -9.75
CA ALA A 395 2.70 2.88 -10.88
C ALA A 395 1.90 3.57 -12.01
N ALA A 396 0.70 3.09 -12.29
CA ALA A 396 -0.20 3.70 -13.26
C ALA A 396 -0.69 5.09 -12.82
N ALA A 397 -1.01 5.25 -11.53
CA ALA A 397 -1.39 6.54 -10.95
C ALA A 397 -0.24 7.56 -11.01
N LYS A 398 1.00 7.12 -10.70
CA LYS A 398 2.20 7.95 -10.79
C LYS A 398 2.42 8.44 -12.22
N LEU A 399 2.40 7.52 -13.20
CA LEU A 399 2.60 7.85 -14.61
C LEU A 399 1.51 8.81 -15.12
N ARG A 400 0.25 8.63 -14.72
CA ARG A 400 -0.83 9.56 -15.00
C ARG A 400 -0.53 10.97 -14.44
N MET A 401 -0.07 11.04 -13.20
CA MET A 401 0.28 12.31 -12.57
C MET A 401 1.44 13.00 -13.30
N GLU A 402 2.49 12.26 -13.67
CA GLU A 402 3.62 12.77 -14.45
C GLU A 402 3.17 13.29 -15.83
N ARG A 403 2.28 12.58 -16.51
CA ARG A 403 1.72 12.97 -17.80
C ARG A 403 0.87 14.23 -17.71
N ASP A 404 0.03 14.35 -16.65
CA ASP A 404 -0.89 15.47 -16.47
C ASP A 404 -0.17 16.71 -15.90
N SER A 405 0.99 16.54 -15.27
CA SER A 405 1.84 17.61 -14.76
C SER A 405 2.83 18.13 -15.82
N VAL A 406 3.45 19.24 -15.50
CA VAL A 406 4.52 19.83 -16.32
C VAL A 406 5.77 18.95 -16.22
N PRO A 407 6.47 18.62 -17.32
CA PRO A 407 7.72 17.87 -17.26
C PRO A 407 8.75 18.53 -16.34
N GLU A 408 9.54 17.72 -15.63
CA GLU A 408 10.53 18.20 -14.66
C GLU A 408 11.52 19.20 -15.28
N GLU A 409 11.96 18.94 -16.51
CA GLU A 409 12.86 19.82 -17.25
C GLU A 409 12.24 21.19 -17.54
N LEU A 410 10.93 21.23 -17.85
CA LEU A 410 10.22 22.50 -18.08
C LEU A 410 10.02 23.25 -16.74
N ASP A 411 9.68 22.56 -15.67
CA ASP A 411 9.54 23.15 -14.33
C ASP A 411 10.89 23.70 -13.82
N GLU A 412 11.99 23.02 -14.10
CA GLU A 412 13.33 23.49 -13.76
C GLU A 412 13.70 24.77 -14.55
N LEU A 413 13.45 24.78 -15.86
CA LEU A 413 13.65 25.97 -16.70
C LEU A 413 12.78 27.15 -16.23
N GLU A 414 11.54 26.91 -15.84
CA GLU A 414 10.65 27.94 -15.30
C GLU A 414 11.12 28.48 -13.94
N ARG A 415 11.66 27.62 -13.08
CA ARG A 415 12.29 28.03 -11.80
C ARG A 415 13.53 28.88 -12.04
N GLN A 416 14.41 28.47 -12.96
CA GLN A 416 15.59 29.22 -13.34
C GLN A 416 15.22 30.61 -13.92
N LEU A 417 14.22 30.64 -14.79
CA LEU A 417 13.69 31.89 -15.34
C LEU A 417 13.19 32.81 -14.21
N LYS A 418 12.38 32.29 -13.30
CA LYS A 418 11.84 33.07 -12.18
C LYS A 418 12.93 33.58 -11.24
N GLN A 419 13.96 32.75 -11.00
CA GLN A 419 15.11 33.17 -10.20
C GLN A 419 15.88 34.33 -10.87
N LYS A 420 16.08 34.25 -12.18
CA LYS A 420 16.77 35.31 -12.93
C LYS A 420 15.91 36.60 -13.04
N GLU A 421 14.60 36.48 -13.09
CA GLU A 421 13.69 37.63 -13.03
C GLU A 421 13.76 38.36 -11.68
N ILE A 422 13.86 37.58 -10.56
CA ILE A 422 14.06 38.15 -9.22
C ILE A 422 15.43 38.86 -9.13
N GLU A 423 16.47 38.21 -9.65
CA GLU A 423 17.84 38.79 -9.71
C GLU A 423 17.86 40.09 -10.50
N ARG A 424 17.21 40.13 -11.69
CA ARG A 424 17.03 41.33 -12.50
C ARG A 424 16.37 42.45 -11.71
N GLU A 425 15.27 42.19 -11.01
CA GLU A 425 14.57 43.22 -10.22
C GLU A 425 15.44 43.78 -9.06
N SER A 426 16.28 42.91 -8.47
CA SER A 426 17.25 43.35 -7.46
C SER A 426 18.33 44.27 -8.03
N VAL A 427 19.00 43.83 -9.12
CA VAL A 427 20.07 44.60 -9.77
C VAL A 427 19.51 45.91 -10.35
N LYS A 428 18.30 45.89 -10.91
CA LYS A 428 17.64 47.11 -11.44
C LYS A 428 17.43 48.20 -10.38
N ARG A 429 17.24 47.86 -9.12
CA ARG A 429 17.14 48.81 -8.01
C ARG A 429 18.49 49.42 -7.62
N GLU A 430 19.59 48.77 -7.95
CA GLU A 430 20.96 49.22 -7.63
C GLU A 430 21.53 50.15 -8.73
N VAL A 431 21.02 50.03 -9.96
CA VAL A 431 21.44 50.89 -11.10
C VAL A 431 20.97 52.33 -10.89
N GLN A 432 21.91 53.28 -10.82
CA GLN A 432 21.61 54.71 -10.65
C GLN A 432 21.05 55.37 -11.92
N PRO A 433 20.14 56.35 -11.82
CA PRO A 433 19.66 57.07 -12.98
C PRO A 433 20.79 57.88 -13.62
N GLY A 434 21.15 57.55 -14.90
CA GLY A 434 22.23 58.17 -15.64
C GLY A 434 23.51 57.33 -15.77
N ALA A 435 23.46 56.06 -15.38
CA ALA A 435 24.56 55.12 -15.57
C ALA A 435 24.98 55.00 -17.06
N THR A 436 26.27 54.94 -17.32
CA THR A 436 26.84 54.80 -18.70
C THR A 436 27.14 53.35 -19.01
N GLU A 437 27.26 52.96 -20.28
CA GLU A 437 27.52 51.57 -20.72
C GLU A 437 28.73 50.88 -20.07
N LYS A 438 29.62 51.64 -19.42
CA LYS A 438 30.79 51.12 -18.69
C LYS A 438 30.51 50.82 -17.23
N ASP A 439 29.28 51.08 -16.75
CA ASP A 439 28.90 50.84 -15.37
C ASP A 439 28.76 49.33 -15.13
N PRO A 440 29.44 48.74 -14.12
CA PRO A 440 29.40 47.33 -13.86
C PRO A 440 27.99 46.79 -13.60
N ASP A 441 27.13 47.59 -12.96
CA ASP A 441 25.78 47.16 -12.58
C ASP A 441 24.84 47.18 -13.80
N LEU A 442 25.02 48.13 -14.75
CA LEU A 442 24.32 48.17 -16.02
C LEU A 442 24.78 47.00 -16.92
N GLN A 443 26.05 46.65 -16.92
CA GLN A 443 26.53 45.46 -17.67
C GLN A 443 26.00 44.16 -17.10
N LYS A 444 25.90 44.03 -15.81
CA LYS A 444 25.26 42.88 -15.13
C LYS A 444 23.78 42.80 -15.52
N LEU A 445 23.07 43.92 -15.47
CA LEU A 445 21.64 43.97 -15.85
C LEU A 445 21.44 43.51 -17.30
N ASN A 446 22.22 44.00 -18.23
CA ASN A 446 22.16 43.60 -19.65
C ASN A 446 22.47 42.12 -19.86
N ASN A 447 23.41 41.55 -19.11
CA ASN A 447 23.75 40.12 -19.15
C ASN A 447 22.57 39.28 -18.62
N ILE A 448 21.97 39.67 -17.49
CA ILE A 448 20.82 39.01 -16.92
C ILE A 448 19.62 39.09 -17.86
N GLU A 449 19.36 40.22 -18.48
CA GLU A 449 18.27 40.37 -19.48
C GLU A 449 18.48 39.48 -20.70
N ARG A 450 19.71 39.27 -21.13
CA ARG A 450 20.05 38.35 -22.20
C ARG A 450 19.81 36.92 -21.81
N GLU A 451 20.24 36.52 -20.60
CA GLU A 451 20.00 35.17 -20.04
C GLU A 451 18.49 34.92 -19.90
N ILE A 452 17.70 35.89 -19.43
CA ILE A 452 16.25 35.81 -19.33
C ILE A 452 15.62 35.59 -20.72
N ALA A 453 16.06 36.31 -21.72
CA ALA A 453 15.54 36.16 -23.08
C ALA A 453 15.83 34.76 -23.65
N GLU A 454 17.07 34.26 -23.46
CA GLU A 454 17.45 32.88 -23.86
C GLU A 454 16.63 31.81 -23.14
N LEU A 455 16.41 31.96 -21.82
CA LEU A 455 15.59 31.05 -21.02
C LEU A 455 14.13 31.12 -21.44
N GLN A 456 13.57 32.33 -21.72
CA GLN A 456 12.20 32.48 -22.17
C GLN A 456 11.97 31.80 -23.53
N ASP A 457 12.93 31.90 -24.47
CA ASP A 457 12.82 31.23 -25.76
C ASP A 457 12.89 29.70 -25.61
N LYS A 458 13.76 29.20 -24.72
CA LYS A 458 13.81 27.77 -24.39
C LYS A 458 12.50 27.28 -23.76
N VAL A 459 11.98 27.98 -22.75
CA VAL A 459 10.70 27.66 -22.09
C VAL A 459 9.54 27.66 -23.10
N LYS A 460 9.44 28.67 -23.96
CA LYS A 460 8.40 28.73 -24.99
C LYS A 460 8.50 27.58 -25.99
N GLY A 461 9.72 27.28 -26.46
CA GLY A 461 9.95 26.19 -27.40
C GLY A 461 9.61 24.81 -26.79
N PHE A 462 10.00 24.59 -25.55
CA PHE A 462 9.73 23.33 -24.82
C PHE A 462 8.24 23.17 -24.50
N ARG A 463 7.59 24.25 -24.04
CA ARG A 463 6.16 24.26 -23.73
C ARG A 463 5.31 23.99 -24.98
N ALA A 464 5.64 24.61 -26.13
CA ALA A 464 4.92 24.37 -27.38
C ALA A 464 5.04 22.91 -27.84
N LYS A 465 6.22 22.28 -27.69
CA LYS A 465 6.43 20.85 -27.99
C LYS A 465 5.60 19.98 -27.08
N TRP A 466 5.63 20.24 -25.75
CA TRP A 466 4.87 19.49 -24.76
C TRP A 466 3.35 19.62 -24.98
N GLU A 467 2.83 20.82 -25.22
CA GLU A 467 1.41 21.03 -25.49
C GLU A 467 0.94 20.30 -26.76
N ALA A 468 1.77 20.30 -27.81
CA ALA A 468 1.48 19.56 -29.04
C ALA A 468 1.43 18.05 -28.81
N GLN A 469 2.39 17.48 -28.06
CA GLN A 469 2.38 16.06 -27.70
C GLN A 469 1.18 15.72 -26.80
N LYS A 470 0.89 16.55 -25.79
CA LYS A 470 -0.26 16.38 -24.88
C LYS A 470 -1.58 16.38 -25.65
N ALA A 471 -1.75 17.22 -26.64
CA ALA A 471 -2.96 17.25 -27.48
C ALA A 471 -3.16 15.94 -28.27
N LEU A 472 -2.09 15.37 -28.84
CA LEU A 472 -2.15 14.10 -29.56
C LEU A 472 -2.47 12.92 -28.60
N VAL A 473 -1.84 12.89 -27.44
CA VAL A 473 -2.10 11.89 -26.39
C VAL A 473 -3.55 11.95 -25.91
N ASN A 474 -4.08 13.15 -25.64
CA ASN A 474 -5.47 13.32 -25.23
C ASN A 474 -6.45 12.84 -26.32
N LYS A 475 -6.11 13.01 -27.60
CA LYS A 475 -6.95 12.51 -28.70
C LYS A 475 -6.96 11.00 -28.76
N ILE A 476 -5.80 10.33 -28.63
CA ILE A 476 -5.72 8.86 -28.52
C ILE A 476 -6.62 8.34 -27.39
N GLN A 477 -6.64 9.05 -26.26
CA GLN A 477 -7.45 8.64 -25.11
C GLN A 477 -8.95 8.79 -25.33
N GLN A 478 -9.36 9.89 -25.97
CA GLN A 478 -10.75 10.07 -26.35
C GLN A 478 -11.21 8.95 -27.28
N ASP A 479 -10.38 8.59 -28.23
CA ASP A 479 -10.65 7.52 -29.20
C ASP A 479 -10.75 6.15 -28.48
N LYS A 480 -9.86 5.86 -27.51
CA LYS A 480 -9.94 4.65 -26.68
C LYS A 480 -11.22 4.59 -25.84
N GLN A 481 -11.64 5.70 -25.25
CA GLN A 481 -12.92 5.78 -24.51
C GLN A 481 -14.12 5.50 -25.42
N GLN A 482 -14.08 5.99 -26.66
CA GLN A 482 -15.12 5.69 -27.64
C GLN A 482 -15.14 4.19 -28.00
N ILE A 483 -13.98 3.55 -28.15
CA ILE A 483 -13.88 2.10 -28.38
C ILE A 483 -14.56 1.32 -27.23
N GLU A 484 -14.29 1.69 -25.99
CA GLU A 484 -14.90 1.03 -24.82
C GLU A 484 -16.42 1.19 -24.80
N GLN A 485 -16.91 2.39 -25.03
CA GLN A 485 -18.34 2.64 -25.13
C GLN A 485 -18.99 1.82 -26.26
N LEU A 486 -18.34 1.77 -27.42
CA LEU A 486 -18.83 0.99 -28.55
C LEU A 486 -18.77 -0.53 -28.31
N LYS A 487 -17.76 -1.04 -27.60
CA LYS A 487 -17.71 -2.46 -27.17
C LYS A 487 -18.90 -2.78 -26.24
N PHE A 488 -19.14 -1.91 -25.27
CA PHE A 488 -20.29 -2.08 -24.35
C PHE A 488 -21.63 -2.05 -25.10
N ASP A 489 -21.81 -1.10 -26.03
CA ASP A 489 -23.01 -1.01 -26.84
C ASP A 489 -23.18 -2.23 -27.75
N ALA A 490 -22.09 -2.78 -28.29
CA ALA A 490 -22.11 -4.01 -29.08
C ALA A 490 -22.55 -5.23 -28.25
N GLU A 491 -22.02 -5.40 -27.03
CA GLU A 491 -22.42 -6.46 -26.12
C GLU A 491 -23.88 -6.34 -25.70
N ARG A 492 -24.36 -5.11 -25.47
CA ARG A 492 -25.75 -4.86 -25.16
C ARG A 492 -26.66 -5.22 -26.35
N ALA A 493 -26.28 -4.78 -27.55
CA ALA A 493 -27.01 -5.10 -28.78
C ALA A 493 -27.03 -6.61 -29.08
N GLU A 494 -25.94 -7.33 -28.78
CA GLU A 494 -25.86 -8.80 -28.92
C GLU A 494 -26.82 -9.51 -27.97
N ARG A 495 -26.92 -9.04 -26.71
CA ARG A 495 -27.93 -9.55 -25.74
C ARG A 495 -29.37 -9.25 -26.15
N GLU A 496 -29.60 -8.13 -26.83
CA GLU A 496 -30.91 -7.74 -27.36
C GLU A 496 -31.24 -8.38 -28.71
N GLY A 497 -30.31 -9.18 -29.29
CA GLY A 497 -30.47 -9.87 -30.58
C GLY A 497 -30.32 -8.97 -31.80
N ASN A 498 -29.82 -7.76 -31.67
CA ASN A 498 -29.65 -6.79 -32.77
C ASN A 498 -28.27 -6.98 -33.45
N TYR A 499 -28.14 -8.07 -34.20
CA TYR A 499 -26.88 -8.43 -34.90
C TYR A 499 -26.47 -7.44 -35.99
N GLN A 500 -27.39 -6.63 -36.53
CA GLN A 500 -27.08 -5.62 -37.51
C GLN A 500 -26.25 -4.49 -36.89
N LEU A 501 -26.66 -4.01 -35.71
CA LEU A 501 -25.93 -3.01 -34.96
C LEU A 501 -24.57 -3.52 -34.48
N VAL A 502 -24.49 -4.77 -34.04
CA VAL A 502 -23.23 -5.43 -33.68
C VAL A 502 -22.24 -5.44 -34.84
N ALA A 503 -22.70 -5.80 -36.05
CA ALA A 503 -21.86 -5.80 -37.25
C ALA A 503 -21.39 -4.39 -37.62
N GLU A 504 -22.24 -3.39 -37.56
CA GLU A 504 -21.89 -1.98 -37.81
C GLU A 504 -20.82 -1.48 -36.85
N ILE A 505 -20.95 -1.82 -35.56
CA ILE A 505 -19.99 -1.40 -34.55
C ILE A 505 -18.66 -2.15 -34.75
N ARG A 506 -18.68 -3.49 -34.81
CA ARG A 506 -17.45 -4.32 -34.84
C ARG A 506 -16.65 -4.16 -36.14
N TYR A 507 -17.31 -4.12 -37.29
CA TYR A 507 -16.66 -4.09 -38.59
C TYR A 507 -16.57 -2.69 -39.24
N GLY A 508 -17.30 -1.70 -38.69
CA GLY A 508 -17.27 -0.32 -39.19
C GLY A 508 -16.55 0.61 -38.20
N LYS A 509 -17.26 0.97 -37.13
CA LYS A 509 -16.81 2.05 -36.25
C LYS A 509 -15.51 1.73 -35.51
N LEU A 510 -15.37 0.51 -34.97
CA LEU A 510 -14.16 0.11 -34.22
C LEU A 510 -12.92 0.10 -35.11
N GLN A 511 -13.03 -0.43 -36.35
CA GLN A 511 -11.89 -0.46 -37.27
C GLN A 511 -11.45 0.94 -37.71
N GLN A 512 -12.39 1.87 -37.86
CA GLN A 512 -12.08 3.25 -38.22
C GLN A 512 -11.31 3.96 -37.10
N ILE A 513 -11.79 3.83 -35.84
CA ILE A 513 -11.13 4.44 -34.67
C ILE A 513 -9.75 3.82 -34.43
N ASP A 514 -9.60 2.50 -34.61
CA ASP A 514 -8.29 1.83 -34.51
C ASP A 514 -7.29 2.33 -35.57
N ALA A 515 -7.76 2.62 -36.79
CA ALA A 515 -6.93 3.21 -37.84
C ALA A 515 -6.52 4.66 -37.50
N ASP A 516 -7.42 5.44 -36.95
CA ASP A 516 -7.16 6.81 -36.48
C ASP A 516 -6.12 6.82 -35.34
N ILE A 517 -6.25 5.94 -34.34
CA ILE A 517 -5.26 5.77 -33.26
C ILE A 517 -3.88 5.45 -33.83
N LYS A 518 -3.77 4.47 -34.76
CA LYS A 518 -2.50 4.11 -35.40
C LYS A 518 -1.88 5.28 -36.20
N ALA A 519 -2.71 6.09 -36.84
CA ALA A 519 -2.24 7.27 -37.57
C ALA A 519 -1.69 8.34 -36.60
N ILE A 520 -2.38 8.58 -35.48
CA ILE A 520 -1.94 9.54 -34.45
C ILE A 520 -0.67 9.04 -33.76
N GLN A 521 -0.57 7.74 -33.44
CA GLN A 521 0.65 7.14 -32.88
C GLN A 521 1.86 7.32 -33.81
N LYS A 522 1.69 7.08 -35.09
CA LYS A 522 2.74 7.32 -36.07
C LYS A 522 3.15 8.79 -36.17
N GLN A 523 2.20 9.71 -36.03
CA GLN A 523 2.45 11.14 -35.99
C GLN A 523 3.21 11.54 -34.71
N LEU A 524 2.86 10.95 -33.57
CA LEU A 524 3.54 11.13 -32.30
C LEU A 524 5.01 10.68 -32.40
N ASP A 525 5.27 9.48 -32.95
CA ASP A 525 6.62 8.94 -33.15
C ASP A 525 7.46 9.81 -34.09
N GLN A 526 6.88 10.40 -35.13
CA GLN A 526 7.57 11.33 -36.05
C GLN A 526 7.91 12.67 -35.40
N THR A 527 7.07 13.14 -34.49
CA THR A 527 7.24 14.44 -33.81
C THR A 527 8.27 14.36 -32.66
N GLN A 528 8.54 13.17 -32.18
CA GLN A 528 9.37 12.93 -30.99
C GLN A 528 10.89 13.01 -31.25
N GLY A 529 11.38 12.94 -32.49
CA GLY A 529 12.80 13.18 -32.87
C GLY A 529 13.86 12.54 -31.96
N GLY A 530 13.51 11.56 -31.15
CA GLY A 530 14.38 10.84 -30.20
C GLY A 530 14.14 11.13 -28.71
N GLU A 531 13.44 12.18 -28.32
CA GLU A 531 13.13 12.47 -26.90
C GLU A 531 11.63 12.35 -26.62
N LYS A 532 11.23 11.28 -25.90
CA LYS A 532 9.88 11.12 -25.41
C LYS A 532 9.67 11.99 -24.16
N LEU A 533 9.05 13.17 -24.33
CA LEU A 533 8.71 14.08 -23.23
C LEU A 533 7.55 13.57 -22.37
N ILE A 534 6.68 12.74 -22.93
CA ILE A 534 5.52 12.15 -22.24
C ILE A 534 5.64 10.63 -22.36
N ARG A 535 5.79 9.97 -21.21
CA ARG A 535 5.71 8.52 -21.10
C ARG A 535 4.24 8.11 -21.01
N GLU A 536 3.84 7.10 -21.77
CA GLU A 536 2.46 6.60 -21.80
C GLU A 536 2.32 5.17 -21.32
N GLU A 537 3.42 4.48 -21.09
CA GLU A 537 3.47 3.06 -20.78
C GLU A 537 4.14 2.83 -19.43
N VAL A 538 3.45 2.09 -18.55
CA VAL A 538 4.02 1.57 -17.31
C VAL A 538 4.93 0.40 -17.66
N THR A 539 6.17 0.48 -17.25
CA THR A 539 7.23 -0.51 -17.48
C THR A 539 7.57 -1.28 -16.21
N ALA A 540 8.39 -2.32 -16.34
CA ALA A 540 8.96 -3.03 -15.20
C ALA A 540 9.78 -2.10 -14.28
N ASP A 541 10.45 -1.08 -14.85
CA ASP A 541 11.24 -0.11 -14.09
C ASP A 541 10.36 0.79 -13.22
N ASP A 542 9.17 1.19 -13.70
CA ASP A 542 8.21 1.97 -12.92
C ASP A 542 7.69 1.17 -11.72
N ILE A 543 7.41 -0.12 -11.92
CA ILE A 543 7.05 -1.04 -10.82
C ILE A 543 8.21 -1.16 -9.81
N ALA A 544 9.45 -1.35 -10.31
CA ALA A 544 10.63 -1.44 -9.45
C ALA A 544 10.84 -0.16 -8.62
N GLU A 545 10.53 1.01 -9.19
CA GLU A 545 10.60 2.27 -8.45
C GLU A 545 9.55 2.36 -7.34
N VAL A 546 8.31 1.90 -7.58
CA VAL A 546 7.28 1.86 -6.54
C VAL A 546 7.69 0.89 -5.43
N VAL A 547 8.19 -0.31 -5.78
CA VAL A 547 8.70 -1.27 -4.80
C VAL A 547 9.85 -0.66 -3.99
N SER A 548 10.76 0.06 -4.65
CA SER A 548 11.88 0.75 -3.97
C SER A 548 11.38 1.78 -2.95
N ARG A 549 10.31 2.50 -3.28
CA ARG A 549 9.71 3.49 -2.38
C ARG A 549 9.02 2.83 -1.17
N TRP A 550 8.32 1.72 -1.36
CA TRP A 550 7.63 1.01 -0.28
C TRP A 550 8.59 0.31 0.67
N THR A 551 9.62 -0.31 0.11
CA THR A 551 10.54 -1.16 0.88
C THR A 551 11.80 -0.43 1.34
N GLY A 552 12.11 0.72 0.73
CA GLY A 552 13.38 1.42 0.92
C GLY A 552 14.58 0.74 0.24
N ILE A 553 14.34 -0.27 -0.62
CA ILE A 553 15.38 -1.04 -1.32
C ILE A 553 15.56 -0.45 -2.71
N PRO A 554 16.77 -0.15 -3.18
CA PRO A 554 17.04 0.45 -4.49
C PRO A 554 16.86 -0.56 -5.64
N VAL A 555 15.64 -1.11 -5.79
CA VAL A 555 15.30 -2.19 -6.73
C VAL A 555 15.59 -1.80 -8.19
N THR A 556 15.37 -0.55 -8.55
CA THR A 556 15.59 -0.02 -9.92
C THR A 556 17.06 -0.15 -10.34
N ARG A 557 17.99 0.12 -9.44
CA ARG A 557 19.43 -0.05 -9.70
C ARG A 557 19.83 -1.52 -9.72
N MET A 558 19.11 -2.37 -9.01
CA MET A 558 19.38 -3.81 -8.96
C MET A 558 19.00 -4.52 -10.27
N MET A 559 17.96 -4.08 -10.99
CA MET A 559 17.46 -4.74 -12.20
C MET A 559 18.39 -4.57 -13.42
N GLN A 560 18.92 -3.38 -13.65
CA GLN A 560 19.73 -3.09 -14.86
C GLN A 560 21.19 -3.47 -14.76
N SER A 561 21.75 -3.49 -13.54
CA SER A 561 23.18 -3.76 -13.33
C SER A 561 23.48 -5.03 -12.54
N GLU A 562 22.47 -5.78 -12.12
CA GLU A 562 22.66 -6.92 -11.21
C GLU A 562 23.61 -7.98 -11.82
N ARG A 563 23.46 -8.23 -13.10
CA ARG A 563 24.30 -9.22 -13.81
C ARG A 563 25.77 -8.78 -13.92
N ASP A 564 25.99 -7.53 -14.31
CA ASP A 564 27.33 -6.96 -14.46
C ASP A 564 27.97 -6.72 -13.10
N LYS A 565 27.21 -6.22 -12.12
CA LYS A 565 27.68 -6.05 -10.75
C LYS A 565 28.13 -7.38 -10.13
N LEU A 566 27.34 -8.44 -10.27
CA LEU A 566 27.68 -9.75 -9.71
C LEU A 566 28.91 -10.37 -10.36
N LEU A 567 29.18 -10.06 -11.63
CA LEU A 567 30.39 -10.52 -12.33
C LEU A 567 31.65 -9.80 -11.84
N HIS A 568 31.54 -8.52 -11.44
CA HIS A 568 32.65 -7.68 -10.96
C HIS A 568 32.65 -7.52 -9.43
N LEU A 569 31.93 -8.36 -8.70
CA LEU A 569 31.77 -8.24 -7.24
C LEU A 569 33.12 -8.30 -6.50
N GLU A 570 34.05 -9.19 -6.90
CA GLU A 570 35.38 -9.25 -6.29
C GLU A 570 36.17 -7.95 -6.46
N GLU A 571 36.18 -7.39 -7.67
CA GLU A 571 36.91 -6.15 -7.96
C GLU A 571 36.42 -4.99 -7.11
N GLU A 572 35.13 -4.90 -6.92
CA GLU A 572 34.49 -3.86 -6.11
C GLU A 572 34.76 -4.05 -4.61
N LEU A 573 34.71 -5.30 -4.12
CA LEU A 573 35.01 -5.59 -2.73
C LEU A 573 36.51 -5.30 -2.42
N HIS A 574 37.42 -5.56 -3.37
CA HIS A 574 38.84 -5.24 -3.24
C HIS A 574 39.12 -3.73 -3.16
N LYS A 575 38.28 -2.86 -3.71
CA LYS A 575 38.43 -1.40 -3.53
C LYS A 575 38.33 -0.97 -2.07
N ARG A 576 37.72 -1.79 -1.24
CA ARG A 576 37.42 -1.47 0.16
C ARG A 576 38.15 -2.39 1.15
N VAL A 577 38.42 -3.63 0.75
CA VAL A 577 39.05 -4.66 1.57
C VAL A 577 40.35 -5.09 0.89
N ILE A 578 41.47 -4.80 1.52
CA ILE A 578 42.79 -5.13 1.01
C ILE A 578 43.20 -6.54 1.45
N GLY A 579 43.74 -7.32 0.52
CA GLY A 579 44.04 -8.73 0.74
C GLY A 579 42.78 -9.59 0.88
N GLN A 580 42.88 -10.73 1.54
CA GLN A 580 41.73 -11.62 1.83
C GLN A 580 41.04 -12.20 0.58
N ASP A 581 41.79 -12.47 -0.48
CA ASP A 581 41.30 -12.93 -1.79
C ASP A 581 40.39 -14.17 -1.66
N GLU A 582 40.81 -15.17 -0.83
CA GLU A 582 39.99 -16.37 -0.58
C GLU A 582 38.60 -16.01 0.03
N ALA A 583 38.57 -15.05 0.98
CA ALA A 583 37.34 -14.63 1.62
C ALA A 583 36.42 -13.90 0.64
N ILE A 584 36.96 -13.00 -0.17
CA ILE A 584 36.23 -12.22 -1.15
C ILE A 584 35.64 -13.14 -2.24
N THR A 585 36.47 -14.08 -2.76
CA THR A 585 36.00 -15.05 -3.77
C THR A 585 34.90 -15.96 -3.22
N ALA A 586 35.07 -16.52 -2.01
CA ALA A 586 34.06 -17.39 -1.41
C ALA A 586 32.71 -16.65 -1.18
N VAL A 587 32.78 -15.41 -0.72
CA VAL A 587 31.56 -14.57 -0.54
C VAL A 587 30.91 -14.26 -1.89
N ALA A 588 31.70 -13.87 -2.89
CA ALA A 588 31.20 -13.57 -4.22
C ALA A 588 30.52 -14.79 -4.89
N ASP A 589 31.14 -15.97 -4.79
CA ASP A 589 30.61 -17.21 -5.35
C ASP A 589 29.32 -17.64 -4.65
N ALA A 590 29.19 -17.50 -3.34
CA ALA A 590 27.97 -17.83 -2.60
C ALA A 590 26.81 -16.89 -2.99
N VAL A 591 27.10 -15.60 -3.10
CA VAL A 591 26.10 -14.62 -3.56
C VAL A 591 25.66 -14.89 -4.99
N ARG A 592 26.60 -15.20 -5.90
CA ARG A 592 26.28 -15.58 -7.29
C ARG A 592 25.42 -16.84 -7.37
N ARG A 593 25.73 -17.91 -6.61
CA ARG A 593 24.92 -19.14 -6.56
C ARG A 593 23.49 -18.86 -6.15
N SER A 594 23.30 -18.07 -5.11
CA SER A 594 21.98 -17.68 -4.63
C SER A 594 21.20 -16.88 -5.66
N ARG A 595 21.84 -15.88 -6.29
CA ARG A 595 21.21 -15.03 -7.30
C ARG A 595 20.91 -15.74 -8.62
N ALA A 596 21.68 -16.77 -8.95
CA ALA A 596 21.43 -17.65 -10.09
C ALA A 596 20.30 -18.67 -9.85
N GLY A 597 19.67 -18.69 -8.67
CA GLY A 597 18.63 -19.64 -8.32
C GLY A 597 19.13 -21.07 -8.09
N LEU A 598 20.42 -21.25 -7.87
CA LEU A 598 21.06 -22.56 -7.66
C LEU A 598 21.12 -22.98 -6.18
N GLN A 599 20.46 -22.22 -5.29
CA GLN A 599 20.38 -22.49 -3.86
C GLN A 599 18.93 -22.77 -3.44
N ASP A 600 18.76 -23.45 -2.29
CA ASP A 600 17.44 -23.72 -1.72
C ASP A 600 16.71 -22.38 -1.43
N PRO A 601 15.54 -22.10 -2.05
CA PRO A 601 14.79 -20.86 -1.87
C PRO A 601 14.27 -20.66 -0.44
N LYS A 602 14.35 -21.68 0.40
CA LYS A 602 13.93 -21.59 1.82
C LYS A 602 15.01 -21.00 2.72
N LYS A 603 16.28 -20.99 2.29
CA LYS A 603 17.41 -20.53 3.09
C LYS A 603 17.73 -19.04 2.89
N PRO A 604 18.52 -18.41 3.81
CA PRO A 604 19.12 -17.10 3.57
C PRO A 604 19.97 -17.07 2.29
N ILE A 605 20.24 -15.87 1.73
CA ILE A 605 21.09 -15.69 0.54
C ILE A 605 22.43 -16.39 0.70
N ALA A 606 23.08 -16.22 1.86
CA ALA A 606 24.31 -16.91 2.24
C ALA A 606 24.51 -16.84 3.75
N SER A 607 25.30 -17.78 4.27
CA SER A 607 25.68 -17.84 5.68
C SER A 607 27.17 -18.12 5.81
N PHE A 608 27.90 -17.28 6.57
CA PHE A 608 29.35 -17.32 6.70
C PHE A 608 29.79 -17.33 8.16
N ILE A 609 30.89 -18.06 8.45
CA ILE A 609 31.70 -17.83 9.65
C ILE A 609 33.06 -17.27 9.22
N PHE A 610 33.40 -16.08 9.72
CA PHE A 610 34.69 -15.44 9.53
C PHE A 610 35.57 -15.67 10.75
N LEU A 611 36.63 -16.46 10.59
CA LEU A 611 37.65 -16.77 11.62
C LEU A 611 38.88 -15.89 11.41
N GLY A 612 39.54 -15.49 12.46
CA GLY A 612 40.83 -14.78 12.35
C GLY A 612 41.05 -13.77 13.46
N THR A 613 42.27 -13.19 13.45
CA THR A 613 42.64 -12.16 14.43
C THR A 613 41.87 -10.85 14.27
N THR A 614 41.92 -10.03 15.30
CA THR A 614 41.29 -8.69 15.26
C THR A 614 42.01 -7.80 14.23
N GLY A 615 41.26 -6.95 13.53
CA GLY A 615 41.82 -5.98 12.58
C GLY A 615 42.20 -6.53 11.20
N THR A 616 41.78 -7.75 10.83
CA THR A 616 42.03 -8.38 9.52
C THR A 616 41.00 -8.06 8.46
N GLY A 617 39.95 -7.25 8.79
CA GLY A 617 38.96 -6.79 7.80
C GLY A 617 37.64 -7.54 7.84
N LYS A 618 37.36 -8.45 8.78
CA LYS A 618 36.07 -9.22 8.87
C LYS A 618 34.83 -8.34 8.83
N THR A 619 34.78 -7.35 9.70
CA THR A 619 33.63 -6.41 9.77
C THR A 619 33.57 -5.45 8.58
N GLU A 620 34.74 -5.10 8.01
CA GLU A 620 34.83 -4.22 6.83
C GLU A 620 34.29 -4.93 5.57
N LEU A 621 34.58 -6.24 5.41
CA LEU A 621 34.00 -7.03 4.32
C LEU A 621 32.46 -7.09 4.43
N ALA A 622 31.93 -7.28 5.64
CA ALA A 622 30.48 -7.25 5.85
C ALA A 622 29.83 -5.89 5.47
N LYS A 623 30.53 -4.78 5.79
CA LYS A 623 30.09 -3.43 5.40
C LYS A 623 30.20 -3.20 3.90
N ALA A 624 31.32 -3.60 3.29
CA ALA A 624 31.52 -3.49 1.85
C ALA A 624 30.46 -4.28 1.07
N LEU A 625 30.11 -5.47 1.57
CA LEU A 625 29.06 -6.29 0.99
C LEU A 625 27.68 -5.65 1.10
N ALA A 626 27.36 -5.04 2.26
CA ALA A 626 26.10 -4.33 2.45
C ALA A 626 25.99 -3.11 1.51
N GLU A 627 27.05 -2.30 1.43
CA GLU A 627 27.12 -1.13 0.54
C GLU A 627 26.95 -1.54 -0.93
N TYR A 628 27.65 -2.59 -1.36
CA TYR A 628 27.64 -2.99 -2.75
C TYR A 628 26.34 -3.66 -3.19
N LEU A 629 25.77 -4.54 -2.37
CA LEU A 629 24.57 -5.28 -2.71
C LEU A 629 23.27 -4.49 -2.46
N PHE A 630 23.31 -3.57 -1.47
CA PHE A 630 22.13 -2.83 -1.03
C PHE A 630 22.29 -1.31 -1.14
N ASP A 631 23.37 -0.83 -1.79
CA ASP A 631 23.72 0.58 -2.02
C ASP A 631 23.82 1.46 -0.74
N ASP A 632 23.85 0.82 0.45
CA ASP A 632 23.94 1.54 1.73
C ASP A 632 24.60 0.66 2.79
N GLU A 633 25.70 1.13 3.37
CA GLU A 633 26.37 0.40 4.47
C GLU A 633 25.51 0.31 5.75
N THR A 634 24.46 1.16 5.88
CA THR A 634 23.51 1.08 7.00
C THR A 634 22.54 -0.09 6.87
N MET A 635 22.48 -0.76 5.72
CA MET A 635 21.77 -2.02 5.51
C MET A 635 22.49 -3.22 6.15
N MET A 636 23.35 -2.96 7.12
CA MET A 636 23.96 -3.96 7.99
C MET A 636 23.41 -3.83 9.42
N THR A 637 22.87 -4.92 9.94
CA THR A 637 22.48 -5.04 11.36
C THR A 637 23.58 -5.77 12.11
N ARG A 638 24.27 -5.08 13.02
CA ARG A 638 25.32 -5.67 13.86
C ARG A 638 24.76 -6.00 15.24
N ILE A 639 24.97 -7.23 15.67
CA ILE A 639 24.58 -7.74 17.00
C ILE A 639 25.84 -8.30 17.66
N ASP A 640 26.26 -7.70 18.77
CA ASP A 640 27.45 -8.14 19.53
C ASP A 640 27.03 -9.26 20.49
N MET A 641 27.56 -10.45 20.28
CA MET A 641 27.20 -11.63 21.07
C MET A 641 27.75 -11.59 22.50
N SER A 642 28.64 -10.69 22.81
CA SER A 642 29.10 -10.45 24.19
C SER A 642 27.96 -9.93 25.10
N GLU A 643 26.90 -9.33 24.53
CA GLU A 643 25.71 -8.90 25.26
C GLU A 643 24.70 -10.04 25.50
N TYR A 644 24.90 -11.20 24.86
CA TYR A 644 23.96 -12.34 24.86
C TYR A 644 24.56 -13.61 25.48
N GLN A 645 25.39 -13.44 26.49
CA GLN A 645 26.03 -14.54 27.23
C GLN A 645 25.07 -15.22 28.21
N GLU A 646 24.06 -14.49 28.70
CA GLU A 646 23.10 -14.99 29.68
C GLU A 646 21.79 -15.42 29.00
N LYS A 647 21.12 -16.42 29.56
CA LYS A 647 19.85 -16.95 29.03
C LYS A 647 18.74 -15.88 28.92
N PHE A 648 18.66 -14.95 29.87
CA PHE A 648 17.67 -13.87 29.79
C PHE A 648 17.94 -12.89 28.65
N SER A 649 19.19 -12.68 28.26
CA SER A 649 19.54 -11.79 27.17
C SER A 649 19.10 -12.34 25.81
N VAL A 650 18.99 -13.68 25.68
CA VAL A 650 18.54 -14.34 24.44
C VAL A 650 17.13 -13.96 24.06
N SER A 651 16.24 -13.77 25.04
CA SER A 651 14.87 -13.33 24.80
C SER A 651 14.79 -11.93 24.17
N ARG A 652 15.82 -11.09 24.31
CA ARG A 652 15.90 -9.78 23.62
C ARG A 652 16.02 -9.90 22.11
N LEU A 653 16.51 -11.03 21.58
CA LEU A 653 16.62 -11.25 20.14
C LEU A 653 15.25 -11.48 19.49
N ILE A 654 14.36 -12.21 20.15
CA ILE A 654 13.05 -12.64 19.63
C ILE A 654 11.85 -11.98 20.33
N GLY A 655 12.13 -11.16 21.37
CA GLY A 655 11.12 -10.51 22.20
C GLY A 655 10.90 -11.20 23.55
N ALA A 656 10.40 -10.46 24.53
CA ALA A 656 10.09 -11.01 25.86
C ALA A 656 8.81 -11.87 25.80
N PRO A 657 8.69 -12.95 26.61
CA PRO A 657 7.47 -13.71 26.74
C PRO A 657 6.30 -12.89 27.31
N PRO A 658 5.05 -13.30 27.08
CA PRO A 658 3.88 -12.64 27.67
C PRO A 658 3.99 -12.50 29.19
N GLY A 659 3.74 -11.30 29.71
CA GLY A 659 3.80 -11.00 31.15
C GLY A 659 5.16 -10.53 31.68
N TYR A 660 6.19 -10.46 30.84
CA TYR A 660 7.49 -9.88 31.21
C TYR A 660 7.64 -8.44 30.70
N VAL A 661 8.46 -7.66 31.40
CA VAL A 661 8.79 -6.28 31.01
C VAL A 661 9.46 -6.29 29.64
N GLY A 662 9.01 -5.41 28.72
CA GLY A 662 9.51 -5.35 27.34
C GLY A 662 8.76 -6.23 26.33
N TYR A 663 7.64 -6.87 26.70
CA TYR A 663 6.83 -7.66 25.76
C TYR A 663 6.34 -6.84 24.55
N ASP A 664 6.02 -5.56 24.76
CA ASP A 664 5.53 -4.67 23.69
C ASP A 664 6.62 -4.18 22.72
N GLU A 665 7.90 -4.23 23.12
CA GLU A 665 9.01 -3.67 22.33
C GLU A 665 9.43 -4.54 21.13
N GLY A 666 9.07 -5.85 21.14
CA GLY A 666 9.52 -6.80 20.10
C GLY A 666 10.98 -7.23 20.27
N GLY A 667 11.46 -8.19 19.47
CA GLY A 667 12.82 -8.68 19.51
C GLY A 667 13.78 -7.80 18.68
N GLN A 668 14.99 -7.57 19.16
CA GLN A 668 15.99 -6.74 18.46
C GLN A 668 16.33 -7.32 17.08
N LEU A 669 16.58 -8.62 16.99
CA LEU A 669 16.86 -9.28 15.71
C LEU A 669 15.64 -9.31 14.80
N THR A 670 14.50 -9.73 15.33
CA THR A 670 13.27 -9.86 14.55
C THR A 670 12.76 -8.52 14.03
N GLU A 671 12.80 -7.45 14.86
CA GLU A 671 12.39 -6.11 14.42
C GLU A 671 13.38 -5.48 13.44
N ALA A 672 14.70 -5.72 13.62
CA ALA A 672 15.72 -5.21 12.70
C ALA A 672 15.52 -5.80 11.30
N VAL A 673 15.35 -7.11 11.19
CA VAL A 673 15.15 -7.79 9.89
C VAL A 673 13.77 -7.50 9.32
N ARG A 674 12.73 -7.37 10.15
CA ARG A 674 11.41 -6.95 9.68
C ARG A 674 11.41 -5.56 9.02
N ARG A 675 12.20 -4.64 9.58
CA ARG A 675 12.35 -3.28 9.01
C ARG A 675 13.30 -3.22 7.82
N LYS A 676 14.30 -4.11 7.79
CA LYS A 676 15.32 -4.20 6.73
C LYS A 676 15.42 -5.66 6.26
N PRO A 677 14.43 -6.17 5.49
CA PRO A 677 14.40 -7.57 5.07
C PRO A 677 15.52 -7.92 4.08
N TYR A 678 16.13 -6.90 3.45
CA TYR A 678 17.35 -6.99 2.63
C TYR A 678 18.49 -6.36 3.39
N SER A 679 19.26 -7.17 4.08
CA SER A 679 20.35 -6.67 4.90
C SER A 679 21.42 -7.74 5.15
N VAL A 680 22.60 -7.28 5.55
CA VAL A 680 23.63 -8.13 6.14
C VAL A 680 23.37 -8.16 7.65
N VAL A 681 23.18 -9.35 8.20
CA VAL A 681 23.09 -9.56 9.66
C VAL A 681 24.42 -10.08 10.17
N LEU A 682 25.14 -9.24 10.90
CA LEU A 682 26.44 -9.54 11.46
C LEU A 682 26.33 -9.90 12.96
N PHE A 683 26.62 -11.16 13.29
CA PHE A 683 26.78 -11.61 14.67
C PHE A 683 28.27 -11.56 15.03
N ASP A 684 28.65 -10.60 15.84
CA ASP A 684 30.06 -10.40 16.21
C ASP A 684 30.41 -11.21 17.45
N GLU A 685 31.56 -11.86 17.46
CA GLU A 685 32.10 -12.71 18.56
C GLU A 685 31.15 -13.86 18.95
N ILE A 686 30.69 -14.64 17.93
CA ILE A 686 29.67 -15.70 18.09
C ILE A 686 30.03 -16.74 19.17
N GLU A 687 31.33 -16.97 19.45
CA GLU A 687 31.81 -17.84 20.49
C GLU A 687 31.42 -17.45 21.92
N LYS A 688 31.03 -16.20 22.12
CA LYS A 688 30.58 -15.68 23.42
C LYS A 688 29.09 -15.86 23.65
N ALA A 689 28.33 -16.23 22.62
CA ALA A 689 26.89 -16.38 22.69
C ALA A 689 26.45 -17.54 23.60
N HIS A 690 25.34 -17.33 24.30
CA HIS A 690 24.68 -18.42 25.04
C HIS A 690 24.25 -19.55 24.08
N PRO A 691 24.29 -20.83 24.49
CA PRO A 691 23.90 -21.97 23.65
C PRO A 691 22.51 -21.86 23.01
N ASP A 692 21.57 -21.17 23.63
CA ASP A 692 20.21 -20.99 23.09
C ASP A 692 20.18 -20.03 21.87
N VAL A 693 21.19 -19.17 21.69
CA VAL A 693 21.31 -18.34 20.47
C VAL A 693 21.51 -19.24 19.25
N PHE A 694 22.34 -20.28 19.36
CA PHE A 694 22.54 -21.24 18.27
C PHE A 694 21.24 -21.96 17.89
N ASN A 695 20.35 -22.26 18.84
CA ASN A 695 19.05 -22.88 18.58
C ASN A 695 18.13 -21.94 17.75
N ILE A 696 18.17 -20.62 18.02
CA ILE A 696 17.45 -19.61 17.25
C ILE A 696 18.03 -19.51 15.82
N LEU A 697 19.37 -19.47 15.71
CA LEU A 697 20.04 -19.36 14.42
C LEU A 697 19.87 -20.63 13.58
N LEU A 698 19.76 -21.81 14.14
CA LEU A 698 19.44 -23.04 13.41
C LEU A 698 18.10 -22.90 12.65
N GLN A 699 17.08 -22.32 13.26
CA GLN A 699 15.79 -22.08 12.60
C GLN A 699 15.94 -21.11 11.43
N VAL A 700 16.74 -20.07 11.60
CA VAL A 700 17.02 -19.09 10.54
C VAL A 700 17.77 -19.74 9.36
N LEU A 701 18.80 -20.57 9.66
CA LEU A 701 19.64 -21.20 8.64
C LEU A 701 18.92 -22.33 7.89
N ASP A 702 17.98 -23.05 8.53
CA ASP A 702 17.24 -24.15 7.92
C ASP A 702 16.01 -23.67 7.13
N ASP A 703 15.19 -22.83 7.76
CA ASP A 703 13.88 -22.43 7.24
C ASP A 703 13.86 -21.01 6.65
N GLY A 704 14.94 -20.21 6.81
CA GLY A 704 14.98 -18.81 6.42
C GLY A 704 13.92 -17.94 7.08
N ARG A 705 13.43 -18.35 8.26
CA ARG A 705 12.40 -17.62 9.01
C ARG A 705 12.61 -17.76 10.52
N LEU A 706 12.10 -16.79 11.25
CA LEU A 706 12.13 -16.79 12.71
C LEU A 706 10.81 -16.25 13.25
N THR A 707 10.18 -16.98 14.15
CA THR A 707 8.93 -16.54 14.78
C THR A 707 9.25 -15.81 16.08
N ASP A 708 8.74 -14.59 16.23
CA ASP A 708 8.88 -13.80 17.45
C ASP A 708 7.93 -14.29 18.56
N ASN A 709 8.13 -13.80 19.78
CA ASN A 709 7.29 -14.17 20.91
C ASN A 709 5.84 -13.62 20.83
N LYS A 710 5.52 -12.79 19.84
CA LYS A 710 4.16 -12.35 19.52
C LYS A 710 3.49 -13.26 18.48
N GLY A 711 4.17 -14.33 18.02
CA GLY A 711 3.70 -15.24 17.00
C GLY A 711 3.86 -14.72 15.56
N ARG A 712 4.58 -13.61 15.34
CA ARG A 712 4.82 -13.07 13.99
C ARG A 712 6.05 -13.75 13.40
N THR A 713 5.93 -14.25 12.18
CA THR A 713 7.04 -14.86 11.45
C THR A 713 7.79 -13.80 10.65
N VAL A 714 9.10 -13.68 10.87
CA VAL A 714 10.01 -12.78 10.18
C VAL A 714 10.81 -13.56 9.15
N ASN A 715 10.88 -13.04 7.92
CA ASN A 715 11.53 -13.67 6.79
C ASN A 715 13.01 -13.25 6.69
N PHE A 716 13.91 -14.22 6.71
CA PHE A 716 15.37 -14.07 6.58
C PHE A 716 15.91 -14.52 5.22
N LYS A 717 15.07 -14.97 4.28
CA LYS A 717 15.49 -15.52 2.99
C LYS A 717 16.30 -14.53 2.15
N ASN A 718 16.08 -13.24 2.36
CA ASN A 718 16.74 -12.17 1.64
C ASN A 718 17.90 -11.54 2.43
N THR A 719 18.33 -12.17 3.52
CA THR A 719 19.46 -11.69 4.33
C THR A 719 20.74 -12.48 4.06
N ILE A 720 21.87 -11.84 4.29
CA ILE A 720 23.18 -12.51 4.35
C ILE A 720 23.60 -12.57 5.83
N ILE A 721 23.81 -13.78 6.32
CA ILE A 721 24.20 -14.02 7.70
C ILE A 721 25.72 -14.12 7.79
N ILE A 722 26.34 -13.25 8.55
CA ILE A 722 27.78 -13.27 8.81
C ILE A 722 28.02 -13.40 10.32
N MET A 723 28.81 -14.37 10.69
CA MET A 723 29.24 -14.57 12.08
C MET A 723 30.75 -14.35 12.15
N THR A 724 31.22 -13.52 13.06
CA THR A 724 32.68 -13.38 13.28
C THR A 724 33.09 -14.12 14.53
N SER A 725 34.31 -14.69 14.51
CA SER A 725 34.90 -15.32 15.66
C SER A 725 36.41 -15.09 15.74
N ASN A 726 36.89 -14.97 16.95
CA ASN A 726 38.32 -14.88 17.26
C ASN A 726 38.90 -16.22 17.74
N LEU A 727 38.16 -17.31 17.60
CA LEU A 727 38.65 -18.67 17.95
C LEU A 727 39.89 -19.02 17.13
N GLY A 728 40.90 -19.53 17.79
CA GLY A 728 42.16 -19.88 17.16
C GLY A 728 43.07 -18.68 16.85
N SER A 729 42.75 -17.45 17.19
CA SER A 729 43.54 -16.25 16.88
C SER A 729 44.98 -16.31 17.39
N GLN A 730 45.21 -16.85 18.61
CA GLN A 730 46.52 -17.03 19.17
C GLN A 730 47.37 -18.03 18.34
N TYR A 731 46.74 -19.13 17.89
CA TYR A 731 47.42 -20.11 17.05
C TYR A 731 47.76 -19.55 15.66
N ILE A 732 46.82 -18.82 15.06
CA ILE A 732 47.03 -18.14 13.78
C ILE A 732 48.23 -17.19 13.91
N GLN A 733 48.25 -16.37 14.93
CA GLN A 733 49.31 -15.39 15.15
C GLN A 733 50.69 -16.06 15.28
N GLN A 734 50.83 -17.09 16.13
CA GLN A 734 52.07 -17.82 16.33
C GLN A 734 52.62 -18.47 15.05
N GLN A 735 51.74 -19.03 14.20
CA GLN A 735 52.16 -19.66 12.94
C GLN A 735 52.58 -18.61 11.88
N PHE A 736 51.94 -17.44 11.88
CA PHE A 736 52.25 -16.37 10.92
C PHE A 736 53.46 -15.52 11.31
N GLU A 737 53.93 -15.54 12.57
CA GLU A 737 55.21 -14.89 12.98
C GLU A 737 56.42 -15.48 12.30
N HIS A 738 56.38 -16.74 11.89
CA HIS A 738 57.54 -17.46 11.30
C HIS A 738 57.34 -17.79 9.82
N ILE A 739 56.43 -17.11 9.15
CA ILE A 739 56.07 -17.37 7.75
C ILE A 739 57.11 -16.77 6.80
N SER A 740 57.50 -17.52 5.78
CA SER A 740 58.33 -17.05 4.67
C SER A 740 57.56 -17.23 3.36
N ALA A 741 57.96 -16.52 2.30
CA ALA A 741 57.29 -16.65 0.99
C ALA A 741 57.30 -18.09 0.46
N ALA A 742 58.31 -18.90 0.81
CA ALA A 742 58.46 -20.27 0.37
C ALA A 742 57.54 -21.28 1.07
N ASN A 743 57.12 -21.01 2.33
CA ASN A 743 56.33 -21.94 3.12
C ASN A 743 54.86 -21.43 3.38
N ARG A 744 54.50 -20.25 2.87
CA ARG A 744 53.24 -19.59 3.15
C ARG A 744 52.02 -20.49 2.87
N ALA A 745 51.95 -21.11 1.69
CA ALA A 745 50.80 -21.93 1.30
C ALA A 745 50.61 -23.15 2.24
N MET A 746 51.71 -23.80 2.65
CA MET A 746 51.66 -24.94 3.55
C MET A 746 51.23 -24.53 4.96
N VAL A 747 51.79 -23.44 5.48
CA VAL A 747 51.48 -22.92 6.82
C VAL A 747 49.99 -22.47 6.88
N VAL A 748 49.48 -21.82 5.83
CA VAL A 748 48.09 -21.42 5.74
C VAL A 748 47.15 -22.64 5.83
N GLU A 749 47.42 -23.71 5.06
CA GLU A 749 46.58 -24.90 5.02
C GLU A 749 46.61 -25.68 6.35
N GLU A 750 47.80 -25.84 6.94
CA GLU A 750 47.96 -26.46 8.26
C GLU A 750 47.26 -25.65 9.36
N THR A 751 47.38 -24.32 9.32
CA THR A 751 46.73 -23.42 10.27
C THR A 751 45.20 -23.50 10.12
N LYS A 752 44.68 -23.47 8.89
CA LYS A 752 43.26 -23.62 8.58
C LYS A 752 42.70 -24.92 9.14
N THR A 753 43.38 -26.04 8.91
CA THR A 753 42.98 -27.34 9.43
C THR A 753 42.91 -27.35 10.95
N LYS A 754 43.91 -26.76 11.62
CA LYS A 754 43.95 -26.71 13.08
C LYS A 754 42.89 -25.80 13.69
N VAL A 755 42.66 -24.64 13.09
CA VAL A 755 41.62 -23.69 13.48
C VAL A 755 40.23 -24.33 13.32
N MET A 756 40.02 -25.08 12.24
CA MET A 756 38.80 -25.87 12.04
C MET A 756 38.57 -26.95 13.10
N GLU A 757 39.65 -27.61 13.56
CA GLU A 757 39.56 -28.54 14.70
C GLU A 757 39.12 -27.84 16.00
N ILE A 758 39.67 -26.64 16.27
CA ILE A 758 39.31 -25.83 17.43
C ILE A 758 37.83 -25.42 17.34
N LEU A 759 37.37 -24.97 16.16
CA LEU A 759 36.02 -24.58 15.90
C LEU A 759 35.05 -25.74 16.17
N LYS A 760 35.33 -26.93 15.64
CA LYS A 760 34.52 -28.16 15.83
C LYS A 760 34.43 -28.60 17.28
N LYS A 761 35.38 -28.26 18.15
CA LYS A 761 35.33 -28.52 19.58
C LYS A 761 34.46 -27.54 20.35
N THR A 762 34.33 -26.30 19.83
CA THR A 762 33.66 -25.19 20.53
C THR A 762 32.22 -25.03 20.06
N ILE A 763 31.99 -25.17 18.77
CA ILE A 763 30.64 -25.00 18.17
C ILE A 763 30.09 -26.37 17.76
N ARG A 764 28.79 -26.59 18.00
CA ARG A 764 28.12 -27.87 17.72
C ARG A 764 28.23 -28.24 16.23
N PRO A 765 28.53 -29.52 15.91
CA PRO A 765 28.67 -29.95 14.51
C PRO A 765 27.39 -29.74 13.68
N GLU A 766 26.21 -29.88 14.30
CA GLU A 766 24.92 -29.65 13.64
C GLU A 766 24.75 -28.22 13.16
N PHE A 767 25.32 -27.24 13.85
CA PHE A 767 25.29 -25.85 13.47
C PHE A 767 26.26 -25.55 12.32
N LEU A 768 27.48 -26.08 12.42
CA LEU A 768 28.51 -25.91 11.39
C LEU A 768 28.10 -26.50 10.03
N ASN A 769 27.35 -27.60 10.03
CA ASN A 769 26.89 -28.26 8.79
C ASN A 769 25.80 -27.45 8.05
N ARG A 770 25.26 -26.41 8.65
CA ARG A 770 24.22 -25.56 8.04
C ARG A 770 24.77 -24.25 7.49
N ILE A 771 26.02 -23.98 7.75
CA ILE A 771 26.71 -22.79 7.28
C ILE A 771 27.29 -23.08 5.91
N ASP A 772 27.07 -22.17 4.96
CA ASP A 772 27.54 -22.36 3.58
C ASP A 772 29.04 -22.37 3.48
N GLU A 773 29.75 -21.42 4.15
CA GLU A 773 31.19 -21.33 4.08
C GLU A 773 31.81 -20.89 5.41
N THR A 774 32.92 -21.53 5.76
CA THR A 774 33.77 -21.11 6.90
C THR A 774 35.10 -20.59 6.37
N ILE A 775 35.40 -19.34 6.62
CA ILE A 775 36.46 -18.59 5.98
C ILE A 775 37.47 -18.14 7.03
N MET A 776 38.79 -18.41 6.80
CA MET A 776 39.86 -17.96 7.66
C MET A 776 40.51 -16.69 7.09
N PHE A 777 40.38 -15.58 7.80
CA PHE A 777 41.07 -14.34 7.50
C PHE A 777 42.55 -14.41 7.92
N GLN A 778 43.42 -14.13 6.98
CA GLN A 778 44.88 -14.14 7.21
C GLN A 778 45.32 -12.83 7.86
N PRO A 779 46.34 -12.86 8.71
CA PRO A 779 47.01 -11.63 9.17
C PRO A 779 47.56 -10.83 7.99
N LEU A 780 47.40 -9.49 8.03
CA LEU A 780 47.81 -8.61 6.95
C LEU A 780 49.32 -8.46 6.89
N THR A 781 49.91 -8.47 5.70
CA THR A 781 51.31 -8.17 5.43
C THR A 781 51.59 -6.66 5.52
N LYS A 782 52.86 -6.26 5.61
CA LYS A 782 53.21 -4.83 5.61
C LYS A 782 52.77 -4.09 4.34
N GLU A 783 52.79 -4.77 3.19
CA GLU A 783 52.37 -4.22 1.91
C GLU A 783 50.84 -4.03 1.88
N GLU A 784 50.08 -4.98 2.42
CA GLU A 784 48.65 -4.88 2.54
C GLU A 784 48.22 -3.79 3.53
N ILE A 785 48.99 -3.58 4.60
CA ILE A 785 48.75 -2.46 5.55
C ILE A 785 49.03 -1.11 4.90
N ALA A 786 50.05 -0.98 4.02
CA ALA A 786 50.23 0.23 3.23
C ALA A 786 49.03 0.56 2.35
N GLY A 787 48.42 -0.48 1.74
CA GLY A 787 47.17 -0.34 1.04
C GLY A 787 46.02 0.14 1.94
N VAL A 788 45.88 -0.41 3.18
CA VAL A 788 44.89 0.03 4.15
C VAL A 788 45.10 1.50 4.56
N VAL A 789 46.36 1.93 4.79
CA VAL A 789 46.69 3.32 5.10
C VAL A 789 46.28 4.24 3.96
N THR A 790 46.60 3.87 2.71
CA THR A 790 46.22 4.64 1.52
C THR A 790 44.70 4.77 1.42
N LEU A 791 43.92 3.69 1.57
CA LEU A 791 42.45 3.75 1.57
C LEU A 791 41.88 4.66 2.68
N GLN A 792 42.49 4.66 3.86
CA GLN A 792 42.04 5.55 4.93
C GLN A 792 42.40 7.02 4.64
N LEU A 793 43.53 7.30 4.01
CA LEU A 793 43.90 8.63 3.54
C LEU A 793 42.97 9.11 2.42
N ASP A 794 42.57 8.25 1.47
CA ASP A 794 41.60 8.56 0.44
C ASP A 794 40.24 8.93 1.04
N ARG A 795 39.79 8.23 2.09
CA ARG A 795 38.58 8.59 2.82
C ARG A 795 38.67 9.98 3.48
N VAL A 796 39.82 10.29 4.05
CA VAL A 796 40.11 11.62 4.62
C VAL A 796 40.08 12.69 3.53
N LYS A 797 40.75 12.42 2.38
CA LYS A 797 40.71 13.29 1.20
C LYS A 797 39.27 13.57 0.73
N ALA A 798 38.45 12.53 0.58
CA ALA A 798 37.07 12.64 0.19
C ALA A 798 36.21 13.45 1.20
N MET A 799 36.46 13.31 2.52
CA MET A 799 35.79 14.06 3.57
C MET A 799 36.17 15.54 3.57
N LEU A 800 37.42 15.88 3.21
CA LEU A 800 37.93 17.25 3.23
C LEU A 800 37.68 18.00 1.92
N LYS A 801 37.51 17.31 0.80
CA LYS A 801 37.24 17.90 -0.53
C LYS A 801 36.04 18.87 -0.59
N PRO A 802 34.88 18.58 -0.01
CA PRO A 802 33.76 19.54 0.04
C PRO A 802 34.03 20.79 0.84
N GLN A 803 35.05 20.76 1.72
CA GLN A 803 35.48 21.90 2.53
C GLN A 803 36.55 22.73 1.83
N GLY A 804 36.94 22.40 0.56
CA GLY A 804 37.91 23.11 -0.23
C GLY A 804 39.35 22.67 0.02
N PHE A 805 39.58 21.49 0.61
CA PHE A 805 40.93 20.94 0.79
C PHE A 805 41.17 19.81 -0.20
N ASP A 806 42.33 19.90 -0.89
CA ASP A 806 42.89 18.79 -1.67
C ASP A 806 44.11 18.22 -0.95
N LEU A 807 44.16 16.90 -0.75
CA LEU A 807 45.16 16.22 0.04
C LEU A 807 45.93 15.25 -0.83
N GLU A 808 47.26 15.31 -0.79
CA GLU A 808 48.18 14.37 -1.42
C GLU A 808 49.20 13.84 -0.40
N TRP A 809 49.86 12.73 -0.67
CA TRP A 809 50.82 12.12 0.26
C TRP A 809 51.94 11.44 -0.48
N THR A 810 53.11 11.41 0.17
CA THR A 810 54.32 10.75 -0.33
C THR A 810 54.35 9.29 0.14
N PRO A 811 55.06 8.36 -0.57
CA PRO A 811 55.26 6.98 -0.12
C PRO A 811 55.91 6.89 1.26
N GLU A 812 56.80 7.84 1.60
CA GLU A 812 57.49 7.93 2.88
C GLU A 812 56.51 8.24 4.02
N ALA A 813 55.53 9.11 3.78
CA ALA A 813 54.43 9.38 4.73
C ALA A 813 53.55 8.16 4.98
N VAL A 814 53.22 7.38 3.94
CA VAL A 814 52.50 6.12 4.05
C VAL A 814 53.33 5.11 4.87
N SER A 815 54.61 4.95 4.59
CA SER A 815 55.51 4.05 5.33
C SER A 815 55.55 4.40 6.81
N TYR A 816 55.70 5.71 7.13
CA TYR A 816 55.66 6.19 8.50
C TYR A 816 54.36 5.85 9.22
N LEU A 817 53.23 6.08 8.57
CA LEU A 817 51.91 5.76 9.13
C LEU A 817 51.70 4.25 9.31
N CYS A 818 52.28 3.42 8.42
CA CYS A 818 52.29 1.96 8.57
C CYS A 818 53.06 1.53 9.82
N ASP A 819 54.24 2.05 10.03
CA ASP A 819 55.08 1.70 11.20
C ASP A 819 54.44 2.15 12.52
N LYS A 820 53.68 3.25 12.53
CA LYS A 820 52.96 3.75 13.71
C LYS A 820 51.55 3.14 13.87
N GLY A 821 50.94 2.65 12.79
CA GLY A 821 49.61 2.12 12.75
C GLY A 821 49.54 0.59 12.74
N TYR A 822 50.63 -0.12 12.64
CA TYR A 822 50.66 -1.57 12.69
C TYR A 822 50.98 -2.08 14.09
N ASP A 823 50.20 -3.03 14.51
CA ASP A 823 50.36 -3.79 15.74
C ASP A 823 50.15 -5.28 15.45
N PRO A 824 51.06 -6.16 15.79
CA PRO A 824 50.95 -7.60 15.54
C PRO A 824 49.70 -8.23 16.20
N GLU A 825 49.23 -7.72 17.33
CA GLU A 825 48.05 -8.22 18.05
C GLU A 825 46.75 -7.66 17.51
N PHE A 826 46.77 -6.39 17.09
CA PHE A 826 45.57 -5.65 16.71
C PHE A 826 45.46 -5.39 15.19
N GLY A 827 46.41 -5.88 14.40
CA GLY A 827 46.45 -5.75 12.93
C GLY A 827 46.38 -4.30 12.47
N ALA A 828 45.49 -4.00 11.54
CA ALA A 828 45.30 -2.65 11.00
C ALA A 828 44.37 -1.75 11.86
N ARG A 829 43.83 -2.23 12.98
CA ARG A 829 42.88 -1.45 13.83
C ARG A 829 43.48 -0.13 14.36
N PRO A 830 44.79 -0.06 14.73
CA PRO A 830 45.42 1.19 15.16
C PRO A 830 45.64 2.20 14.04
N VAL A 831 45.65 1.81 12.75
CA VAL A 831 45.87 2.72 11.60
C VAL A 831 44.95 3.94 11.65
N LYS A 832 43.65 3.73 11.93
CA LYS A 832 42.69 4.83 12.03
C LYS A 832 43.03 5.84 13.13
N ARG A 833 43.52 5.34 14.26
CA ARG A 833 44.01 6.21 15.37
C ARG A 833 45.31 6.94 15.00
N ALA A 834 46.19 6.26 14.28
CA ALA A 834 47.44 6.86 13.80
C ALA A 834 47.15 8.02 12.83
N ILE A 835 46.28 7.82 11.87
CA ILE A 835 45.80 8.88 10.95
C ILE A 835 45.17 10.03 11.72
N GLN A 836 44.26 9.73 12.68
CA GLN A 836 43.65 10.77 13.49
C GLN A 836 44.69 11.59 14.27
N HIS A 837 45.66 10.91 14.87
CA HIS A 837 46.65 11.56 15.73
C HIS A 837 47.73 12.32 14.93
N TYR A 838 48.30 11.68 13.92
CA TYR A 838 49.46 12.21 13.20
C TYR A 838 49.08 13.02 11.94
N VAL A 839 47.88 12.75 11.35
CA VAL A 839 47.43 13.49 10.16
C VAL A 839 46.43 14.57 10.56
N LEU A 840 45.23 14.18 11.05
CA LEU A 840 44.14 15.15 11.26
C LEU A 840 44.45 16.18 12.35
N ASN A 841 45.00 15.76 13.47
CA ASN A 841 45.38 16.69 14.56
C ASN A 841 46.50 17.64 14.15
N ASP A 842 47.51 17.17 13.46
CA ASP A 842 48.63 18.01 13.07
C ASP A 842 48.30 18.89 11.86
N LEU A 843 47.50 18.39 10.90
CA LEU A 843 46.93 19.21 9.84
C LEU A 843 46.04 20.34 10.40
N SER A 844 45.23 20.06 11.40
CA SER A 844 44.38 21.09 12.03
C SER A 844 45.19 22.20 12.70
N LYS A 845 46.32 21.85 13.35
CA LYS A 845 47.25 22.81 13.90
C LYS A 845 47.93 23.66 12.81
N ALA A 846 48.36 23.01 11.71
CA ALA A 846 49.01 23.69 10.57
C ALA A 846 48.05 24.68 9.88
N LEU A 847 46.76 24.32 9.75
CA LEU A 847 45.73 25.20 9.22
C LEU A 847 45.42 26.39 10.14
N LEU A 848 45.32 26.15 11.45
CA LEU A 848 45.11 27.24 12.44
C LEU A 848 46.34 28.17 12.55
N ALA A 849 47.54 27.63 12.39
CA ALA A 849 48.77 28.42 12.37
C ALA A 849 49.02 29.18 11.07
N GLY A 850 48.18 28.94 10.03
CA GLY A 850 48.33 29.57 8.72
C GLY A 850 49.54 29.12 7.91
N THR A 851 50.19 28.00 8.32
CA THR A 851 51.32 27.42 7.59
C THR A 851 50.91 26.65 6.34
N VAL A 852 49.61 26.36 6.22
CA VAL A 852 48.97 25.66 5.10
C VAL A 852 47.70 26.40 4.69
N ILE A 853 47.49 26.60 3.39
CA ILE A 853 46.40 27.40 2.80
C ILE A 853 45.39 26.47 2.10
N ARG A 854 44.11 26.79 2.20
CA ARG A 854 42.97 25.96 1.67
C ARG A 854 43.00 25.82 0.15
N ASP A 855 43.36 26.84 -0.58
CA ASP A 855 43.18 26.95 -2.03
C ASP A 855 44.28 26.24 -2.85
N LYS A 856 45.18 25.52 -2.20
CA LYS A 856 46.28 24.77 -2.82
C LYS A 856 46.31 23.34 -2.32
N ALA A 857 46.81 22.43 -3.15
CA ALA A 857 47.00 21.03 -2.73
C ALA A 857 47.95 20.97 -1.52
N ILE A 858 47.56 20.17 -0.54
CA ILE A 858 48.30 19.95 0.70
C ILE A 858 48.97 18.59 0.61
N THR A 859 50.29 18.57 0.50
CA THR A 859 51.11 17.35 0.46
C THR A 859 51.56 16.96 1.85
N ILE A 860 51.24 15.73 2.24
CA ILE A 860 51.71 15.08 3.47
C ILE A 860 53.05 14.40 3.15
N ASP A 861 54.10 14.84 3.80
CA ASP A 861 55.43 14.29 3.62
C ASP A 861 56.04 13.90 4.98
N GLN A 862 57.14 13.12 4.97
CA GLN A 862 57.85 12.68 6.17
C GLN A 862 59.24 13.32 6.23
N SER A 863 59.54 14.01 7.35
CA SER A 863 60.90 14.54 7.61
C SER A 863 61.24 14.45 9.07
N ASN A 864 62.49 14.06 9.39
CA ASN A 864 63.02 13.98 10.75
C ASN A 864 62.16 13.17 11.73
N GLY A 865 61.47 12.10 11.25
CA GLY A 865 60.64 11.24 12.11
C GLY A 865 59.31 11.82 12.51
N SER A 866 58.78 12.84 11.78
CA SER A 866 57.46 13.43 11.93
C SER A 866 56.85 13.73 10.56
N LEU A 867 55.51 13.81 10.52
CA LEU A 867 54.80 14.24 9.32
C LEU A 867 54.88 15.78 9.21
N ILE A 868 55.04 16.26 7.99
CA ILE A 868 55.03 17.67 7.64
C ILE A 868 54.00 17.91 6.54
N PHE A 869 53.36 19.07 6.58
CA PHE A 869 52.29 19.46 5.64
C PHE A 869 52.82 20.66 4.82
N ARG A 870 52.82 20.54 3.50
CA ARG A 870 53.25 21.58 2.57
C ARG A 870 52.14 21.89 1.57
N ASN A 871 52.07 23.16 1.11
CA ASN A 871 51.26 23.50 -0.06
C ASN A 871 52.22 23.51 -1.27
N GLU A 872 51.85 22.75 -2.30
CA GLU A 872 52.52 22.81 -3.61
C GLU A 872 51.85 23.81 -4.56
#